data_62d3e985ee24488bc4a59cc9d2e9a85c
#
_entry.id   62d3e985ee24488bc4a59cc9d2e9a85c
#
_cell.length_a   1.000
_cell.length_b   1.000
_cell.length_c   1.000
_cell.angle_alpha   90.00
_cell.angle_beta   90.00
_cell.angle_gamma   90.00
#
_symmetry.space_group_name_H-M   'P 1'
#
loop_
_entity.id
_entity.type
_entity.pdbx_description
1 polymer ?
#
loop_
_entity_poly.entity_id
_entity_poly.type
_entity_poly.pdbx_seq_one_letter_code
_entity_poly.pdbx_strand_id
1 'polypeptide(L)'
;MPIAASAVEPGADTQQTLVSDAGQQQGNDIIVTGTRATGITAAESAAPIKVLDADTLSHVGQPNLNQVLTQLVPSFTAQAFGGDTANLTLSARLRGLSPNHTLVLVNGKRRHGTSNLAVLGGPYQGAATADLDLISPSSIKRIEVLEDGAAAQYGSDAIAGVINIILKDDKEGGDGYVTAGKNYDVGGDTYAGTLHLATKVGDSGYFNVTAFHRFHDFTRIGGLDRRVTDTTGTLLPLSTPTTYGISAIQRQLYPGMAGFPYVNSINGDAQSRLTNLQYNTAYDFGDSEVYSFGTYSRRIASANENVRVPTRVSRTVAGVTTYFDPEGDSPPNGFIPREKIREEDMAFTGGVRGMLSGFHYDLSTTFGQDKAEIYTVNSANASLFADTGFTPTSFYDGFFKSTEFTANADFTHEIDAGLAEPINLAFGAEYRRNIYQIGSGDAGSIYKEGGQSYPGFRSSDAGVHGRHAHAAYGDVAAVPVEGLKLDVAGRYEHYSDFGSRFIYKGTGRYDFSDAFALRGTFSTGFRAPTLAESFYSATNVSPTSAFVQLPANSAAAKLIGFQNLKPEKSTNYSLGTVIRPVDRLTITLDAYQVRIRDRILGTGSIFGSGGAVNFPIVTRAIIANGNVLDPTVSQTGINIFTNGANTRTRGVDLVVSYATDFGDCGKANWTISGNYNETKLTKLIAAPVTLTNPRTGQAIPLFDLGAQANIETASPRVKVISSVLYTLDKFSATLRGTVYGKSSAQLTPDGGTYYKQTIGTAFIGDIELNYDITPDLSLAVGANNVFNKRPPTVPLVPGTTNLTLVNGGNVLDAPLTFSPYGINGGYYYARINVSF
;
A
#
# COMPACT_ATOMS: atom_id res chain seq x y z
N MET A 1 -36.86 71.23 -16.32
CA MET A 1 -35.70 70.77 -17.13
C MET A 1 -35.35 69.42 -16.67
N PRO A 2 -35.48 68.35 -17.46
CA PRO A 2 -35.15 66.97 -17.05
C PRO A 2 -33.69 66.68 -17.41
N ILE A 3 -33.02 66.00 -16.47
CA ILE A 3 -31.68 65.47 -16.62
C ILE A 3 -31.83 64.07 -17.23
N ALA A 4 -31.20 63.89 -18.39
CA ALA A 4 -31.19 62.59 -19.09
C ALA A 4 -30.39 61.57 -18.32
N ALA A 5 -30.97 60.39 -18.14
CA ALA A 5 -30.29 59.20 -17.70
C ALA A 5 -29.69 58.48 -18.93
N SER A 6 -28.35 58.35 -18.92
CA SER A 6 -27.66 57.51 -19.91
C SER A 6 -27.82 56.04 -19.53
N ALA A 7 -28.39 55.28 -20.42
CA ALA A 7 -28.42 53.82 -20.34
C ALA A 7 -27.00 53.28 -20.60
N VAL A 8 -26.49 52.50 -19.68
CA VAL A 8 -25.29 51.67 -19.87
C VAL A 8 -25.80 50.37 -20.47
N GLU A 9 -25.36 50.03 -21.66
CA GLU A 9 -25.53 48.72 -22.29
C GLU A 9 -24.81 47.63 -21.45
N PRO A 10 -25.39 46.46 -21.26
CA PRO A 10 -24.64 45.36 -20.62
C PRO A 10 -23.60 44.82 -21.60
N GLY A 11 -22.34 44.95 -21.18
CA GLY A 11 -21.21 44.35 -21.89
C GLY A 11 -21.38 42.82 -21.91
N ALA A 12 -21.16 42.26 -23.10
CA ALA A 12 -21.10 40.83 -23.33
C ALA A 12 -20.05 40.21 -22.40
N ASP A 13 -20.51 39.39 -21.45
CA ASP A 13 -19.66 38.49 -20.68
C ASP A 13 -19.04 37.49 -21.67
N THR A 14 -17.77 37.72 -21.95
CA THR A 14 -16.93 36.71 -22.58
C THR A 14 -16.72 35.65 -21.53
N GLN A 15 -17.46 34.54 -21.61
CA GLN A 15 -17.09 33.30 -20.94
C GLN A 15 -15.70 32.90 -21.47
N GLN A 16 -14.67 33.26 -20.72
CA GLN A 16 -13.37 32.64 -20.87
C GLN A 16 -13.54 31.19 -20.42
N THR A 17 -13.60 30.29 -21.37
CA THR A 17 -13.36 28.87 -21.22
C THR A 17 -12.03 28.71 -20.45
N LEU A 18 -12.10 28.37 -19.17
CA LEU A 18 -10.95 28.02 -18.36
C LEU A 18 -10.41 26.68 -18.88
N VAL A 19 -9.63 26.72 -19.95
CA VAL A 19 -8.66 25.67 -20.22
C VAL A 19 -7.57 25.89 -19.19
N SER A 20 -7.56 25.03 -18.17
CA SER A 20 -6.62 25.11 -17.07
C SER A 20 -5.20 24.98 -17.59
N ASP A 21 -4.37 25.97 -17.27
CA ASP A 21 -2.95 26.00 -17.55
C ASP A 21 -2.24 25.08 -16.56
N ALA A 22 -2.44 23.75 -16.70
CA ALA A 22 -1.98 22.73 -15.77
C ALA A 22 -0.46 22.80 -15.46
N GLY A 23 0.34 23.37 -16.35
CA GLY A 23 1.77 23.59 -16.13
C GLY A 23 2.11 24.79 -15.23
N GLN A 24 1.24 25.79 -15.14
CA GLN A 24 1.39 26.92 -14.20
C GLN A 24 0.69 26.65 -12.86
N GLN A 25 -0.33 25.81 -12.82
CA GLN A 25 -1.08 25.51 -11.60
C GLN A 25 -0.26 24.74 -10.56
N GLN A 26 0.63 23.81 -10.94
CA GLN A 26 1.46 23.05 -9.97
C GLN A 26 2.38 23.94 -9.10
N GLY A 27 2.68 25.16 -9.51
CA GLY A 27 3.48 26.11 -8.74
C GLY A 27 2.66 27.05 -7.85
N ASN A 28 1.38 27.23 -8.17
CA ASN A 28 0.55 28.27 -7.54
C ASN A 28 -0.54 27.72 -6.60
N ASP A 29 -0.70 26.37 -6.52
CA ASP A 29 -1.66 25.77 -5.61
C ASP A 29 -1.25 26.01 -4.15
N ILE A 30 -2.16 26.62 -3.38
CA ILE A 30 -1.99 26.79 -1.93
C ILE A 30 -1.99 25.40 -1.28
N ILE A 31 -0.90 25.05 -0.60
CA ILE A 31 -0.74 23.78 0.10
C ILE A 31 -1.20 23.91 1.56
N VAL A 32 -1.62 22.79 2.13
CA VAL A 32 -1.96 22.67 3.55
C VAL A 32 -1.06 21.67 4.28
N THR A 33 -0.09 21.10 3.57
CA THR A 33 0.82 20.06 4.09
C THR A 33 2.25 20.58 4.21
N GLY A 34 2.96 20.17 5.25
CA GLY A 34 4.39 20.51 5.47
C GLY A 34 4.65 21.84 6.11
N THR A 35 3.62 22.63 6.36
CA THR A 35 3.66 23.89 7.10
C THR A 35 2.35 24.08 7.85
N ARG A 36 2.37 24.86 8.92
CA ARG A 36 1.19 25.34 9.64
C ARG A 36 0.86 26.79 9.26
N ALA A 37 1.70 27.43 8.45
CA ALA A 37 1.42 28.74 7.88
C ALA A 37 0.42 28.62 6.73
N THR A 38 -0.50 29.58 6.61
CA THR A 38 -1.53 29.62 5.58
C THR A 38 -1.05 30.34 4.31
N GLY A 39 -1.60 30.00 3.14
CA GLY A 39 -1.38 30.72 1.88
C GLY A 39 -0.06 30.41 1.16
N ILE A 40 0.69 29.38 1.54
CA ILE A 40 1.94 28.99 0.92
C ILE A 40 1.69 28.08 -0.29
N THR A 41 2.36 28.35 -1.41
CA THR A 41 2.33 27.48 -2.58
C THR A 41 3.36 26.35 -2.49
N ALA A 42 3.18 25.25 -3.23
CA ALA A 42 4.13 24.14 -3.28
C ALA A 42 5.55 24.60 -3.68
N ALA A 43 5.65 25.55 -4.57
CA ALA A 43 6.91 26.10 -5.07
C ALA A 43 7.62 26.99 -4.02
N GLU A 44 6.89 27.55 -3.05
CA GLU A 44 7.39 28.38 -1.96
C GLU A 44 7.62 27.59 -0.68
N SER A 45 7.23 26.33 -0.68
CA SER A 45 7.39 25.46 0.48
C SER A 45 8.88 25.27 0.83
N ALA A 46 9.16 25.32 2.11
CA ALA A 46 10.48 25.00 2.64
C ALA A 46 10.75 23.47 2.66
N ALA A 47 9.74 22.64 2.44
CA ALA A 47 9.86 21.20 2.32
C ALA A 47 9.49 20.72 0.89
N PRO A 48 10.02 19.58 0.40
CA PRO A 48 9.67 19.04 -0.91
C PRO A 48 8.23 18.50 -0.91
N ILE A 49 7.35 19.18 -1.63
CA ILE A 49 5.93 18.81 -1.77
C ILE A 49 5.61 18.68 -3.25
N LYS A 50 4.94 17.58 -3.60
CA LYS A 50 4.35 17.37 -4.92
C LYS A 50 2.84 17.46 -4.82
N VAL A 51 2.23 18.29 -5.65
CA VAL A 51 0.78 18.42 -5.77
C VAL A 51 0.32 17.68 -7.02
N LEU A 52 -0.71 16.87 -6.89
CA LEU A 52 -1.37 16.15 -7.97
C LEU A 52 -2.83 16.58 -7.95
N ASP A 53 -3.22 17.40 -8.90
CA ASP A 53 -4.59 17.89 -9.05
C ASP A 53 -5.53 16.83 -9.66
N ALA A 54 -6.82 17.08 -9.64
CA ALA A 54 -7.85 16.18 -10.16
C ALA A 54 -7.65 15.88 -11.66
N ASP A 55 -7.20 16.86 -12.44
CA ASP A 55 -6.92 16.70 -13.86
C ASP A 55 -5.78 15.71 -14.09
N THR A 56 -4.64 15.90 -13.44
CA THR A 56 -3.50 14.97 -13.47
C THR A 56 -3.91 13.54 -13.06
N LEU A 57 -4.76 13.41 -12.03
CA LEU A 57 -5.25 12.11 -11.57
C LEU A 57 -6.18 11.45 -12.61
N SER A 58 -6.98 12.24 -13.33
CA SER A 58 -7.92 11.76 -14.32
C SER A 58 -7.26 11.17 -15.56
N HIS A 59 -6.07 11.64 -15.95
CA HIS A 59 -5.28 11.16 -17.10
C HIS A 59 -4.45 9.90 -16.79
N VAL A 60 -4.76 9.18 -15.71
CA VAL A 60 -4.19 7.89 -15.38
C VAL A 60 -5.26 6.82 -15.48
N GLY A 61 -5.16 5.92 -16.44
CA GLY A 61 -6.16 4.89 -16.72
C GLY A 61 -6.18 3.74 -15.71
N GLN A 62 -5.97 4.04 -14.43
CA GLN A 62 -5.97 3.07 -13.33
C GLN A 62 -7.07 3.41 -12.34
N PRO A 63 -8.01 2.48 -12.06
CA PRO A 63 -9.08 2.74 -11.11
C PRO A 63 -8.68 2.57 -9.64
N ASN A 64 -7.42 2.23 -9.36
CA ASN A 64 -6.87 2.05 -8.02
C ASN A 64 -5.90 3.18 -7.69
N LEU A 65 -6.13 3.92 -6.61
CA LEU A 65 -5.34 5.10 -6.25
C LEU A 65 -3.86 4.77 -5.97
N ASN A 66 -3.54 3.60 -5.44
CA ASN A 66 -2.15 3.17 -5.26
C ASN A 66 -1.42 3.04 -6.61
N GLN A 67 -2.10 2.52 -7.63
CA GLN A 67 -1.54 2.40 -8.98
C GLN A 67 -1.41 3.76 -9.65
N VAL A 68 -2.39 4.66 -9.46
CA VAL A 68 -2.32 6.05 -9.93
C VAL A 68 -1.07 6.74 -9.36
N LEU A 69 -0.88 6.70 -8.05
CA LEU A 69 0.30 7.31 -7.41
C LEU A 69 1.61 6.67 -7.86
N THR A 70 1.61 5.36 -8.10
CA THR A 70 2.80 4.66 -8.64
C THR A 70 3.20 5.19 -10.02
N GLN A 71 2.25 5.60 -10.84
CA GLN A 71 2.51 6.16 -12.18
C GLN A 71 2.85 7.65 -12.17
N LEU A 72 2.58 8.38 -11.09
CA LEU A 72 2.80 9.82 -10.99
C LEU A 72 3.96 10.21 -10.07
N VAL A 73 4.26 9.40 -9.04
CA VAL A 73 5.27 9.71 -8.03
C VAL A 73 6.41 8.68 -8.12
N PRO A 74 7.63 9.07 -8.52
CA PRO A 74 8.71 8.10 -8.74
C PRO A 74 9.20 7.45 -7.45
N SER A 75 9.15 8.13 -6.31
CA SER A 75 9.50 7.61 -4.99
C SER A 75 8.44 6.66 -4.41
N PHE A 76 7.24 6.61 -5.00
CA PHE A 76 6.12 5.78 -4.57
C PHE A 76 6.07 4.46 -5.34
N THR A 77 5.85 3.36 -4.63
CA THR A 77 5.72 2.03 -5.22
C THR A 77 4.61 1.26 -4.53
N ALA A 78 3.75 0.61 -5.33
CA ALA A 78 2.70 -0.28 -4.87
C ALA A 78 2.52 -1.40 -5.90
N GLN A 79 2.43 -2.64 -5.43
CA GLN A 79 2.12 -3.79 -6.28
C GLN A 79 1.54 -4.92 -5.43
N ALA A 80 0.72 -5.76 -6.05
CA ALA A 80 0.29 -7.02 -5.46
C ALA A 80 1.51 -7.95 -5.30
N PHE A 81 1.59 -8.66 -4.19
CA PHE A 81 2.73 -9.47 -3.85
C PHE A 81 2.30 -10.83 -3.28
N GLY A 82 2.25 -11.83 -4.16
CA GLY A 82 1.99 -13.22 -3.78
C GLY A 82 0.55 -13.54 -3.43
N GLY A 83 0.32 -14.72 -2.88
CA GLY A 83 -0.93 -15.17 -2.33
C GLY A 83 -1.25 -14.54 -0.96
N ASP A 84 -2.20 -15.13 -0.24
CA ASP A 84 -2.60 -14.67 1.09
C ASP A 84 -3.35 -13.32 1.04
N THR A 85 -3.82 -12.83 2.16
CA THR A 85 -4.51 -11.54 2.31
C THR A 85 -3.71 -10.36 1.74
N ALA A 86 -2.39 -10.49 1.62
CA ALA A 86 -1.53 -9.49 0.99
C ALA A 86 -1.85 -9.25 -0.51
N ASN A 87 -2.47 -10.19 -1.20
CA ASN A 87 -2.97 -10.03 -2.58
C ASN A 87 -4.35 -9.39 -2.64
N LEU A 88 -5.05 -9.30 -1.52
CA LEU A 88 -6.40 -8.77 -1.43
C LEU A 88 -6.43 -7.27 -1.08
N THR A 89 -5.34 -6.76 -0.49
CA THR A 89 -5.13 -5.36 -0.14
C THR A 89 -3.79 -4.88 -0.70
N LEU A 90 -3.80 -3.82 -1.49
CA LEU A 90 -2.58 -3.33 -2.15
C LEU A 90 -1.81 -2.39 -1.22
N SER A 91 -0.68 -2.85 -0.72
CA SER A 91 0.20 -2.03 0.10
C SER A 91 1.11 -1.13 -0.75
N ALA A 92 1.40 0.06 -0.22
CA ALA A 92 2.24 1.04 -0.88
C ALA A 92 3.34 1.55 0.05
N ARG A 93 4.44 2.03 -0.54
CA ARG A 93 5.55 2.60 0.21
C ARG A 93 6.17 3.80 -0.50
N LEU A 94 6.68 4.73 0.29
CA LEU A 94 7.36 5.93 -0.16
C LEU A 94 8.87 5.79 0.09
N ARG A 95 9.71 6.23 -0.86
CA ARG A 95 11.19 6.22 -0.75
C ARG A 95 11.78 4.86 -0.36
N GLY A 96 11.12 3.74 -0.76
CA GLY A 96 11.58 2.38 -0.47
C GLY A 96 11.59 2.02 1.03
N LEU A 97 10.98 2.82 1.90
CA LEU A 97 10.82 2.55 3.33
C LEU A 97 9.66 1.57 3.58
N SER A 98 9.36 1.25 4.83
CA SER A 98 8.17 0.44 5.15
C SER A 98 6.89 1.20 4.78
N PRO A 99 5.83 0.53 4.32
CA PRO A 99 4.52 1.18 4.16
C PRO A 99 4.06 1.94 5.41
N ASN A 100 4.30 1.40 6.59
CA ASN A 100 3.95 2.02 7.87
C ASN A 100 4.76 3.28 8.22
N HIS A 101 5.71 3.70 7.39
CA HIS A 101 6.47 4.95 7.56
C HIS A 101 5.89 6.15 6.82
N THR A 102 4.77 5.96 6.14
CA THR A 102 4.04 7.00 5.40
C THR A 102 2.71 7.27 6.09
N LEU A 103 2.50 8.50 6.52
CA LEU A 103 1.24 8.92 7.10
C LEU A 103 0.26 9.33 6.00
N VAL A 104 -0.98 8.85 6.08
CA VAL A 104 -2.07 9.25 5.20
C VAL A 104 -3.03 10.15 5.95
N LEU A 105 -3.36 11.29 5.36
CA LEU A 105 -4.35 12.25 5.85
C LEU A 105 -5.48 12.42 4.82
N VAL A 106 -6.67 12.73 5.30
CA VAL A 106 -7.79 13.21 4.48
C VAL A 106 -8.22 14.56 5.05
N ASN A 107 -8.20 15.61 4.22
CA ASN A 107 -8.43 16.99 4.65
C ASN A 107 -7.59 17.38 5.89
N GLY A 108 -6.32 16.92 5.95
CA GLY A 108 -5.42 17.19 7.07
C GLY A 108 -5.65 16.34 8.33
N LYS A 109 -6.64 15.48 8.38
CA LYS A 109 -6.92 14.60 9.53
C LYS A 109 -6.46 13.17 9.25
N ARG A 110 -5.89 12.51 10.26
CA ARG A 110 -5.31 11.16 10.16
C ARG A 110 -6.34 10.13 9.69
N ARG A 111 -5.97 9.36 8.66
CA ARG A 111 -6.71 8.19 8.21
C ARG A 111 -6.22 6.96 9.00
N HIS A 112 -7.15 6.16 9.51
CA HIS A 112 -6.85 4.92 10.21
C HIS A 112 -6.19 3.87 9.28
N GLY A 113 -5.43 2.96 9.86
CA GLY A 113 -4.82 1.83 9.15
C GLY A 113 -5.80 0.68 8.91
N THR A 114 -5.48 -0.16 7.91
CA THR A 114 -6.22 -1.40 7.65
C THR A 114 -6.09 -2.39 8.81
N SER A 115 -7.08 -3.27 8.95
CA SER A 115 -7.03 -4.40 9.87
C SER A 115 -6.15 -5.55 9.37
N ASN A 116 -5.90 -5.59 8.06
CA ASN A 116 -5.08 -6.60 7.43
C ASN A 116 -3.59 -6.31 7.60
N LEU A 117 -2.83 -7.33 7.99
CA LEU A 117 -1.37 -7.28 8.14
C LEU A 117 -0.71 -8.09 7.02
N ALA A 118 0.13 -7.48 6.22
CA ALA A 118 0.92 -8.18 5.22
C ALA A 118 2.02 -9.02 5.91
N VAL A 119 1.82 -10.33 6.01
CA VAL A 119 2.73 -11.23 6.76
C VAL A 119 3.74 -11.93 5.87
N LEU A 120 3.43 -12.15 4.60
CA LEU A 120 4.34 -12.83 3.68
C LEU A 120 5.65 -12.07 3.49
N GLY A 121 6.74 -12.82 3.40
CA GLY A 121 8.06 -12.27 3.14
C GLY A 121 8.11 -11.53 1.80
N GLY A 122 8.48 -10.27 1.83
CA GLY A 122 8.55 -9.41 0.65
C GLY A 122 8.83 -7.96 1.01
N PRO A 123 8.90 -7.09 0.00
CA PRO A 123 9.21 -5.67 0.22
C PRO A 123 8.16 -4.91 1.05
N TYR A 124 6.94 -5.45 1.16
CA TYR A 124 5.80 -4.83 1.86
C TYR A 124 5.44 -5.53 3.17
N GLN A 125 6.26 -6.51 3.61
CA GLN A 125 6.01 -7.24 4.86
C GLN A 125 5.89 -6.30 6.06
N GLY A 126 4.88 -6.53 6.90
CA GLY A 126 4.52 -5.71 8.05
C GLY A 126 3.58 -4.56 7.74
N ALA A 127 3.13 -4.38 6.49
CA ALA A 127 2.21 -3.31 6.14
C ALA A 127 0.85 -3.48 6.85
N ALA A 128 0.41 -2.42 7.53
CA ALA A 128 -0.91 -2.26 8.13
C ALA A 128 -1.31 -0.76 8.12
N THR A 129 -0.86 -0.03 7.10
CA THR A 129 -1.15 1.39 6.89
C THR A 129 -2.53 1.61 6.27
N ALA A 130 -2.95 2.85 6.09
CA ALA A 130 -4.19 3.16 5.41
C ALA A 130 -4.23 2.58 3.99
N ASP A 131 -5.33 1.94 3.63
CA ASP A 131 -5.55 1.44 2.27
C ASP A 131 -6.13 2.55 1.40
N LEU A 132 -5.33 3.04 0.46
CA LEU A 132 -5.73 4.13 -0.45
C LEU A 132 -6.77 3.69 -1.48
N ASP A 133 -6.93 2.39 -1.73
CA ASP A 133 -7.97 1.88 -2.64
C ASP A 133 -9.39 2.09 -2.11
N LEU A 134 -9.52 2.29 -0.79
CA LEU A 134 -10.80 2.57 -0.13
C LEU A 134 -11.21 4.05 -0.19
N ILE A 135 -10.48 4.87 -0.98
CA ILE A 135 -10.78 6.28 -1.25
C ILE A 135 -10.97 6.46 -2.75
N SER A 136 -12.15 6.94 -3.17
CA SER A 136 -12.46 7.13 -4.58
C SER A 136 -11.62 8.26 -5.19
N PRO A 137 -10.88 8.01 -6.30
CA PRO A 137 -10.14 9.09 -6.98
C PRO A 137 -11.03 10.27 -7.40
N SER A 138 -12.30 10.03 -7.75
CA SER A 138 -13.26 11.07 -8.18
C SER A 138 -13.73 12.00 -7.08
N SER A 139 -13.53 11.65 -5.82
CA SER A 139 -13.83 12.53 -4.68
C SER A 139 -12.70 13.52 -4.38
N ILE A 140 -11.57 13.39 -5.08
CA ILE A 140 -10.32 14.07 -4.75
C ILE A 140 -10.22 15.36 -5.58
N LYS A 141 -9.99 16.48 -4.89
CA LYS A 141 -9.63 17.77 -5.48
C LYS A 141 -8.15 17.80 -5.84
N ARG A 142 -7.29 17.34 -4.93
CA ARG A 142 -5.85 17.16 -5.12
C ARG A 142 -5.24 16.25 -4.08
N ILE A 143 -4.05 15.75 -4.37
CA ILE A 143 -3.22 15.02 -3.40
C ILE A 143 -1.93 15.80 -3.21
N GLU A 144 -1.56 16.04 -1.96
CA GLU A 144 -0.29 16.64 -1.56
C GLU A 144 0.63 15.54 -1.00
N VAL A 145 1.74 15.28 -1.69
CA VAL A 145 2.74 14.29 -1.27
C VAL A 145 3.95 15.04 -0.71
N LEU A 146 4.04 15.10 0.60
CA LEU A 146 5.20 15.64 1.31
C LEU A 146 6.27 14.55 1.43
N GLU A 147 7.39 14.76 0.79
CA GLU A 147 8.51 13.83 0.75
C GLU A 147 9.60 14.23 1.75
N ASP A 148 9.23 14.42 3.03
CA ASP A 148 10.15 14.74 4.12
C ASP A 148 9.63 14.19 5.46
N GLY A 149 10.52 14.06 6.45
CA GLY A 149 10.13 13.72 7.81
C GLY A 149 9.27 14.82 8.45
N ALA A 150 8.03 14.47 8.84
CA ALA A 150 7.06 15.43 9.34
C ALA A 150 6.41 15.01 10.68
N ALA A 151 7.06 14.10 11.41
CA ALA A 151 6.49 13.57 12.64
C ALA A 151 6.31 14.65 13.74
N ALA A 152 7.10 15.70 13.75
CA ALA A 152 6.92 16.81 14.70
C ALA A 152 5.63 17.60 14.46
N GLN A 153 5.17 17.68 13.22
CA GLN A 153 3.95 18.38 12.82
C GLN A 153 2.70 17.48 12.86
N TYR A 154 2.81 16.22 12.41
CA TYR A 154 1.67 15.32 12.19
C TYR A 154 1.65 14.08 13.10
N GLY A 155 2.66 13.91 13.96
CA GLY A 155 2.76 12.79 14.88
C GLY A 155 3.46 11.57 14.29
N SER A 156 3.39 10.45 15.02
CA SER A 156 4.03 9.19 14.63
C SER A 156 3.67 8.78 13.20
N ASP A 157 4.54 7.96 12.59
CA ASP A 157 4.42 7.34 11.28
C ASP A 157 4.86 8.21 10.09
N ALA A 158 4.91 9.54 10.22
CA ALA A 158 5.41 10.46 9.19
C ALA A 158 6.95 10.48 9.10
N ILE A 159 7.56 9.31 8.87
CA ILE A 159 9.03 9.14 8.74
C ILE A 159 9.48 9.33 7.29
N ALA A 160 8.81 8.66 6.34
CA ALA A 160 9.08 8.74 4.91
C ALA A 160 8.47 9.99 4.28
N GLY A 161 7.32 10.38 4.80
CA GLY A 161 6.54 11.50 4.31
C GLY A 161 5.08 11.43 4.73
N VAL A 162 4.28 12.32 4.13
CA VAL A 162 2.83 12.43 4.33
C VAL A 162 2.15 12.45 2.97
N ILE A 163 1.05 11.72 2.83
CA ILE A 163 0.11 11.81 1.72
C ILE A 163 -1.17 12.42 2.26
N ASN A 164 -1.47 13.66 1.88
CA ASN A 164 -2.67 14.36 2.28
C ASN A 164 -3.64 14.44 1.10
N ILE A 165 -4.79 13.84 1.24
CA ILE A 165 -5.86 13.80 0.26
C ILE A 165 -6.84 14.91 0.57
N ILE A 166 -6.94 15.89 -0.30
CA ILE A 166 -7.90 16.98 -0.20
C ILE A 166 -9.12 16.63 -1.04
N LEU A 167 -10.28 16.58 -0.40
CA LEU A 167 -11.54 16.24 -1.03
C LEU A 167 -12.12 17.41 -1.80
N LYS A 168 -12.96 17.13 -2.81
CA LYS A 168 -13.73 18.13 -3.55
C LYS A 168 -14.67 18.89 -2.60
N ASP A 169 -14.77 20.19 -2.79
CA ASP A 169 -15.57 21.15 -2.04
C ASP A 169 -16.43 22.01 -2.97
N ASP A 170 -16.84 21.43 -4.10
CA ASP A 170 -17.64 22.08 -5.13
C ASP A 170 -18.98 22.52 -4.55
N LYS A 171 -19.50 23.67 -4.99
CA LYS A 171 -20.76 24.21 -4.49
C LYS A 171 -21.97 23.75 -5.30
N GLU A 172 -21.78 23.35 -6.53
CA GLU A 172 -22.83 22.88 -7.45
C GLU A 172 -22.23 22.09 -8.61
N GLY A 173 -23.07 21.35 -9.32
CA GLY A 173 -22.65 20.54 -10.46
C GLY A 173 -22.34 19.10 -10.06
N GLY A 174 -21.72 18.41 -10.99
CA GLY A 174 -21.30 17.01 -10.80
C GLY A 174 -20.49 16.49 -11.95
N ASP A 175 -19.85 15.37 -11.71
CA ASP A 175 -19.10 14.64 -12.72
C ASP A 175 -19.20 13.13 -12.48
N GLY A 176 -18.92 12.38 -13.52
CA GLY A 176 -18.85 10.93 -13.39
C GLY A 176 -18.15 10.29 -14.57
N TYR A 177 -17.80 9.03 -14.44
CA TYR A 177 -17.30 8.23 -15.54
C TYR A 177 -17.75 6.78 -15.44
N VAL A 178 -17.71 6.11 -16.59
CA VAL A 178 -17.71 4.66 -16.68
C VAL A 178 -16.50 4.23 -17.50
N THR A 179 -15.83 3.17 -17.03
CA THR A 179 -14.66 2.62 -17.70
C THR A 179 -14.75 1.10 -17.79
N ALA A 180 -14.26 0.57 -18.91
CA ALA A 180 -14.06 -0.86 -19.11
C ALA A 180 -12.64 -1.09 -19.62
N GLY A 181 -11.99 -2.10 -19.10
CA GLY A 181 -10.63 -2.44 -19.50
C GLY A 181 -10.28 -3.89 -19.22
N LYS A 182 -9.12 -4.30 -19.76
CA LYS A 182 -8.65 -5.68 -19.67
C LYS A 182 -7.14 -5.76 -19.88
N ASN A 183 -6.49 -6.74 -19.27
CA ASN A 183 -5.12 -7.08 -19.66
C ASN A 183 -5.08 -7.78 -21.02
N TYR A 184 -3.96 -7.68 -21.72
CA TYR A 184 -3.84 -8.13 -23.13
C TYR A 184 -4.16 -9.61 -23.29
N ASP A 185 -3.67 -10.48 -22.41
CA ASP A 185 -3.71 -11.93 -22.60
C ASP A 185 -3.88 -12.76 -21.31
N VAL A 186 -4.06 -12.11 -20.14
CA VAL A 186 -4.18 -12.82 -18.85
C VAL A 186 -5.54 -12.66 -18.16
N GLY A 187 -6.52 -12.07 -18.81
CA GLY A 187 -7.82 -11.79 -18.21
C GLY A 187 -7.82 -10.45 -17.48
N GLY A 188 -8.36 -10.38 -16.26
CA GLY A 188 -8.41 -9.15 -15.49
C GLY A 188 -9.38 -8.12 -16.03
N ASP A 189 -10.54 -8.59 -16.53
CA ASP A 189 -11.63 -7.72 -16.99
C ASP A 189 -12.01 -6.77 -15.85
N THR A 190 -12.00 -5.47 -16.13
CA THR A 190 -12.24 -4.42 -15.14
C THR A 190 -13.34 -3.51 -15.62
N TYR A 191 -14.34 -3.30 -14.76
CA TYR A 191 -15.43 -2.35 -14.98
C TYR A 191 -15.51 -1.44 -13.78
N ALA A 192 -15.51 -0.14 -13.98
CA ALA A 192 -15.68 0.82 -12.89
C ALA A 192 -16.57 1.97 -13.32
N GLY A 193 -17.25 2.55 -12.33
CA GLY A 193 -18.06 3.73 -12.55
C GLY A 193 -18.08 4.59 -11.29
N THR A 194 -18.23 5.89 -11.48
CA THR A 194 -18.34 6.87 -10.41
C THR A 194 -19.36 7.92 -10.76
N LEU A 195 -19.95 8.47 -9.73
CA LEU A 195 -20.80 9.65 -9.79
C LEU A 195 -20.46 10.56 -8.63
N HIS A 196 -20.09 11.78 -8.92
CA HIS A 196 -19.89 12.86 -7.96
C HIS A 196 -20.98 13.92 -8.15
N LEU A 197 -21.59 14.35 -7.04
CA LEU A 197 -22.63 15.37 -7.01
C LEU A 197 -22.27 16.41 -5.96
N ALA A 198 -22.43 17.66 -6.32
CA ALA A 198 -22.24 18.80 -5.43
C ALA A 198 -23.48 19.69 -5.39
N THR A 199 -23.81 20.17 -4.22
CA THR A 199 -24.91 21.12 -4.03
C THR A 199 -24.58 22.14 -2.95
N LYS A 200 -25.14 23.33 -3.13
CA LYS A 200 -25.11 24.38 -2.08
C LYS A 200 -25.93 23.95 -0.88
N VAL A 201 -25.45 24.32 0.31
CA VAL A 201 -26.20 24.21 1.58
C VAL A 201 -26.41 25.63 2.10
N GLY A 202 -27.62 26.15 1.97
CA GLY A 202 -27.88 27.58 2.22
C GLY A 202 -27.01 28.47 1.35
N ASP A 203 -26.63 29.64 1.86
CA ASP A 203 -25.83 30.63 1.11
C ASP A 203 -24.31 30.42 1.29
N SER A 204 -23.91 29.75 2.35
CA SER A 204 -22.49 29.69 2.78
C SER A 204 -21.92 28.28 2.91
N GLY A 205 -22.72 27.24 2.60
CA GLY A 205 -22.28 25.88 2.72
C GLY A 205 -22.25 25.10 1.41
N TYR A 206 -21.66 23.92 1.46
CA TYR A 206 -21.65 22.95 0.39
C TYR A 206 -21.87 21.53 0.92
N PHE A 207 -22.34 20.65 0.05
CA PHE A 207 -22.42 19.21 0.29
C PHE A 207 -22.01 18.47 -1.00
N ASN A 208 -20.94 17.72 -0.90
CA ASN A 208 -20.43 16.88 -1.95
C ASN A 208 -20.63 15.41 -1.59
N VAL A 209 -21.06 14.59 -2.54
CA VAL A 209 -21.15 13.14 -2.37
C VAL A 209 -20.59 12.45 -3.60
N THR A 210 -19.79 11.39 -3.38
CA THR A 210 -19.23 10.57 -4.46
C THR A 210 -19.57 9.10 -4.19
N ALA A 211 -20.13 8.44 -5.20
CA ALA A 211 -20.34 7.00 -5.22
C ALA A 211 -19.41 6.39 -6.28
N PHE A 212 -18.74 5.30 -5.92
CA PHE A 212 -17.83 4.57 -6.81
C PHE A 212 -18.10 3.08 -6.70
N HIS A 213 -18.08 2.39 -7.83
CA HIS A 213 -18.12 0.93 -7.88
C HIS A 213 -17.10 0.40 -8.88
N ARG A 214 -16.38 -0.66 -8.49
CA ARG A 214 -15.44 -1.36 -9.35
C ARG A 214 -15.60 -2.87 -9.21
N PHE A 215 -15.59 -3.54 -10.35
CA PHE A 215 -15.38 -4.98 -10.48
C PHE A 215 -14.06 -5.20 -11.21
N HIS A 216 -13.22 -6.10 -10.70
CA HIS A 216 -11.99 -6.57 -11.33
C HIS A 216 -11.97 -8.09 -11.24
N ASP A 217 -11.77 -8.77 -12.36
CA ASP A 217 -11.65 -10.23 -12.39
C ASP A 217 -10.20 -10.67 -12.20
N PHE A 218 -10.00 -11.97 -11.93
CA PHE A 218 -8.67 -12.55 -11.80
C PHE A 218 -7.82 -12.28 -13.05
N THR A 219 -6.55 -11.96 -12.86
CA THR A 219 -5.55 -12.20 -13.88
C THR A 219 -5.01 -13.62 -13.70
N ARG A 220 -4.91 -14.37 -14.82
CA ARG A 220 -4.59 -15.79 -14.79
C ARG A 220 -3.17 -15.99 -15.34
N ILE A 221 -2.20 -15.95 -14.45
CA ILE A 221 -0.81 -16.26 -14.77
C ILE A 221 -0.55 -17.68 -14.31
N GLY A 222 -0.92 -18.65 -15.16
CA GLY A 222 -0.75 -20.06 -14.87
C GLY A 222 0.72 -20.49 -14.95
N GLY A 223 1.15 -21.32 -14.01
CA GLY A 223 2.45 -21.96 -13.98
C GLY A 223 2.34 -23.49 -13.99
N LEU A 224 3.43 -24.15 -14.41
CA LEU A 224 3.52 -25.60 -14.39
C LEU A 224 3.78 -26.11 -12.97
N ASP A 225 3.19 -27.27 -12.63
CA ASP A 225 3.56 -27.99 -11.42
C ASP A 225 4.63 -29.02 -11.73
N ARG A 226 5.85 -28.75 -11.31
CA ARG A 226 7.04 -29.57 -11.57
C ARG A 226 7.04 -30.90 -10.84
N ARG A 227 6.11 -31.14 -9.97
CA ARG A 227 5.90 -32.46 -9.33
C ARG A 227 5.31 -33.46 -10.32
N VAL A 228 4.60 -32.97 -11.33
CA VAL A 228 3.86 -33.78 -12.28
C VAL A 228 4.24 -33.56 -13.74
N THR A 229 4.82 -32.43 -14.10
CA THR A 229 5.22 -32.10 -15.47
C THR A 229 6.71 -31.80 -15.60
N ASP A 230 7.23 -31.96 -16.81
CA ASP A 230 8.55 -31.44 -17.21
C ASP A 230 8.47 -29.93 -17.54
N THR A 231 9.57 -29.38 -18.09
CA THR A 231 9.67 -27.96 -18.47
C THR A 231 8.79 -27.59 -19.67
N THR A 232 8.27 -28.56 -20.41
CA THR A 232 7.40 -28.35 -21.56
C THR A 232 5.91 -28.48 -21.22
N GLY A 233 5.60 -28.89 -19.97
CA GLY A 233 4.25 -29.20 -19.53
C GLY A 233 3.83 -30.65 -19.83
N THR A 234 4.75 -31.49 -20.34
CA THR A 234 4.49 -32.90 -20.57
C THR A 234 4.46 -33.66 -19.24
N LEU A 235 3.44 -34.52 -19.07
CA LEU A 235 3.31 -35.36 -17.88
C LEU A 235 4.56 -36.24 -17.69
N LEU A 236 5.15 -36.17 -16.50
CA LEU A 236 6.26 -37.06 -16.15
C LEU A 236 5.83 -38.50 -16.15
N PRO A 237 6.68 -39.44 -16.61
CA PRO A 237 6.37 -40.89 -16.59
C PRO A 237 5.97 -41.34 -15.19
N LEU A 238 4.99 -42.26 -15.11
CA LEU A 238 4.50 -42.75 -13.80
C LEU A 238 5.58 -43.49 -12.99
N SER A 239 6.59 -44.01 -13.70
CA SER A 239 7.77 -44.66 -13.10
C SER A 239 8.82 -43.66 -12.56
N THR A 240 8.70 -42.38 -12.85
CA THR A 240 9.65 -41.37 -12.37
C THR A 240 9.56 -41.26 -10.84
N PRO A 241 10.69 -41.36 -10.11
CA PRO A 241 10.71 -41.11 -8.67
C PRO A 241 10.12 -39.73 -8.38
N THR A 242 9.27 -39.68 -7.37
CA THR A 242 8.58 -38.43 -7.07
C THR A 242 9.42 -37.56 -6.18
N THR A 243 9.54 -36.30 -6.57
CA THR A 243 9.96 -35.22 -5.68
C THR A 243 8.71 -34.79 -4.91
N TYR A 244 8.80 -34.61 -3.59
CA TYR A 244 7.70 -34.17 -2.73
C TYR A 244 6.53 -35.14 -2.55
N GLY A 245 6.78 -36.44 -2.67
CA GLY A 245 5.82 -37.49 -2.28
C GLY A 245 4.60 -37.66 -3.18
N ILE A 246 4.57 -37.11 -4.39
CA ILE A 246 3.46 -37.30 -5.33
C ILE A 246 3.44 -38.72 -5.84
N SER A 247 2.38 -39.44 -5.58
CA SER A 247 2.21 -40.84 -6.02
C SER A 247 1.91 -40.97 -7.51
N ALA A 248 2.11 -42.18 -8.07
CA ALA A 248 1.75 -42.44 -9.46
C ALA A 248 0.26 -42.20 -9.75
N ILE A 249 -0.62 -42.58 -8.83
CA ILE A 249 -2.07 -42.34 -8.99
C ILE A 249 -2.42 -40.85 -9.00
N GLN A 250 -1.78 -40.05 -8.14
CA GLN A 250 -1.99 -38.61 -8.15
C GLN A 250 -1.55 -38.01 -9.47
N ARG A 251 -0.41 -38.43 -10.00
CA ARG A 251 0.12 -37.97 -11.29
C ARG A 251 -0.80 -38.38 -12.45
N GLN A 252 -1.39 -39.61 -12.39
CA GLN A 252 -2.33 -40.08 -13.41
C GLN A 252 -3.64 -39.27 -13.43
N LEU A 253 -4.11 -38.81 -12.27
CA LEU A 253 -5.34 -38.05 -12.14
C LEU A 253 -5.18 -36.55 -12.46
N TYR A 254 -3.99 -36.01 -12.25
CA TYR A 254 -3.71 -34.60 -12.37
C TYR A 254 -4.10 -33.94 -13.71
N PRO A 255 -3.95 -34.59 -14.88
CA PRO A 255 -4.37 -34.00 -16.17
C PRO A 255 -5.87 -33.71 -16.29
N GLY A 256 -6.70 -34.26 -15.40
CA GLY A 256 -8.13 -33.92 -15.32
C GLY A 256 -8.41 -32.54 -14.72
N MET A 257 -7.42 -31.95 -14.03
CA MET A 257 -7.57 -30.65 -13.42
C MET A 257 -7.73 -29.53 -14.44
N ALA A 258 -8.68 -28.63 -14.20
CA ALA A 258 -8.91 -27.48 -15.07
C ALA A 258 -7.63 -26.64 -15.27
N GLY A 259 -7.30 -26.31 -16.52
CA GLY A 259 -6.12 -25.55 -16.88
C GLY A 259 -4.84 -26.34 -17.02
N PHE A 260 -4.84 -27.68 -16.83
CA PHE A 260 -3.64 -28.48 -17.04
C PHE A 260 -3.04 -28.24 -18.44
N PRO A 261 -1.70 -28.10 -18.56
CA PRO A 261 -0.66 -28.28 -17.54
C PRO A 261 -0.35 -27.04 -16.68
N TYR A 262 -0.98 -25.87 -16.94
CA TYR A 262 -0.71 -24.61 -16.26
C TYR A 262 -1.67 -24.40 -15.07
N VAL A 263 -1.63 -25.30 -14.11
CA VAL A 263 -2.60 -25.35 -13.02
C VAL A 263 -2.30 -24.40 -11.87
N ASN A 264 -1.04 -23.95 -11.72
CA ASN A 264 -0.70 -23.04 -10.64
C ASN A 264 -1.08 -21.60 -10.99
N SER A 265 -2.13 -21.08 -10.37
CA SER A 265 -2.66 -19.73 -10.60
C SER A 265 -2.63 -18.82 -9.37
N ILE A 266 -1.74 -19.11 -8.41
CA ILE A 266 -1.54 -18.26 -7.23
C ILE A 266 -1.00 -16.86 -7.58
N ASN A 267 -0.30 -16.74 -8.70
CA ASN A 267 0.23 -15.48 -9.18
C ASN A 267 -0.79 -14.78 -10.09
N GLY A 268 -0.93 -13.49 -9.91
CA GLY A 268 -1.91 -12.66 -10.61
C GLY A 268 -2.73 -11.83 -9.65
N ASP A 269 -3.54 -10.93 -10.20
CA ASP A 269 -4.40 -10.09 -9.39
C ASP A 269 -5.59 -10.89 -8.86
N ALA A 270 -6.01 -10.55 -7.66
CA ALA A 270 -7.21 -11.09 -7.06
C ALA A 270 -8.48 -10.55 -7.74
N GLN A 271 -9.54 -11.36 -7.81
CA GLN A 271 -10.85 -10.84 -8.13
C GLN A 271 -11.34 -9.93 -7.01
N SER A 272 -11.90 -8.78 -7.35
CA SER A 272 -12.42 -7.85 -6.36
C SER A 272 -13.67 -7.12 -6.83
N ARG A 273 -14.56 -6.84 -5.88
CA ARG A 273 -15.68 -5.92 -6.00
C ARG A 273 -15.56 -4.89 -4.89
N LEU A 274 -15.47 -3.63 -5.26
CA LEU A 274 -15.32 -2.50 -4.35
C LEU A 274 -16.46 -1.52 -4.58
N THR A 275 -17.11 -1.10 -3.50
CA THR A 275 -18.08 -0.02 -3.50
C THR A 275 -17.65 0.99 -2.47
N ASN A 276 -17.49 2.25 -2.86
CA ASN A 276 -17.16 3.37 -1.97
C ASN A 276 -18.28 4.41 -2.03
N LEU A 277 -18.62 4.92 -0.88
CA LEU A 277 -19.45 6.12 -0.72
C LEU A 277 -18.66 7.12 0.12
N GLN A 278 -18.56 8.34 -0.35
CA GLN A 278 -17.77 9.39 0.29
C GLN A 278 -18.55 10.69 0.29
N TYR A 279 -18.47 11.48 1.36
CA TYR A 279 -19.04 12.81 1.42
C TYR A 279 -18.04 13.82 2.00
N ASN A 280 -18.25 15.09 1.65
CA ASN A 280 -17.55 16.25 2.22
C ASN A 280 -18.51 17.42 2.28
N THR A 281 -18.67 18.03 3.46
CA THR A 281 -19.60 19.13 3.69
C THR A 281 -19.01 20.13 4.67
N ALA A 282 -19.35 21.40 4.45
CA ALA A 282 -19.10 22.44 5.43
C ALA A 282 -20.18 23.51 5.33
N TYR A 283 -20.36 24.22 6.43
CA TYR A 283 -21.24 25.38 6.53
C TYR A 283 -20.57 26.48 7.32
N ASP A 284 -20.46 27.65 6.72
CA ASP A 284 -19.87 28.84 7.33
C ASP A 284 -20.93 29.66 8.04
N PHE A 285 -20.71 29.96 9.32
CA PHE A 285 -21.56 30.80 10.18
C PHE A 285 -20.97 32.19 10.38
N GLY A 286 -20.00 32.61 9.59
CA GLY A 286 -19.26 33.86 9.68
C GLY A 286 -17.90 33.66 10.34
N ASP A 287 -17.80 33.79 11.65
CA ASP A 287 -16.54 33.64 12.39
C ASP A 287 -16.13 32.14 12.60
N SER A 288 -17.03 31.21 12.27
CA SER A 288 -16.85 29.79 12.50
C SER A 288 -17.46 28.96 11.37
N GLU A 289 -16.79 27.90 10.99
CA GLU A 289 -17.25 26.90 10.03
C GLU A 289 -17.40 25.56 10.72
N VAL A 290 -18.53 24.90 10.55
CA VAL A 290 -18.72 23.51 10.93
C VAL A 290 -18.51 22.65 9.69
N TYR A 291 -17.69 21.62 9.79
CA TYR A 291 -17.40 20.73 8.68
C TYR A 291 -17.52 19.26 9.07
N SER A 292 -17.79 18.45 8.09
CA SER A 292 -17.76 16.99 8.23
C SER A 292 -17.41 16.32 6.91
N PHE A 293 -16.68 15.23 7.00
CA PHE A 293 -16.40 14.36 5.87
C PHE A 293 -16.29 12.91 6.31
N GLY A 294 -16.57 11.99 5.40
CA GLY A 294 -16.50 10.58 5.74
C GLY A 294 -16.50 9.68 4.52
N THR A 295 -16.12 8.44 4.77
CA THR A 295 -16.07 7.36 3.79
C THR A 295 -16.74 6.12 4.36
N TYR A 296 -17.46 5.40 3.50
CA TYR A 296 -17.87 4.02 3.72
C TYR A 296 -17.48 3.20 2.52
N SER A 297 -16.80 2.10 2.74
CA SER A 297 -16.32 1.22 1.68
C SER A 297 -16.63 -0.23 2.02
N ARG A 298 -17.02 -0.99 1.00
CA ARG A 298 -17.20 -2.42 1.09
C ARG A 298 -16.44 -3.11 -0.04
N ARG A 299 -15.50 -3.98 0.35
CA ARG A 299 -14.75 -4.80 -0.59
C ARG A 299 -15.03 -6.28 -0.38
N ILE A 300 -15.26 -7.00 -1.48
CA ILE A 300 -15.24 -8.46 -1.51
C ILE A 300 -14.13 -8.83 -2.47
N ALA A 301 -13.11 -9.50 -1.99
CA ALA A 301 -11.97 -9.91 -2.80
C ALA A 301 -11.64 -11.39 -2.57
N SER A 302 -11.09 -12.04 -3.61
CA SER A 302 -10.71 -13.45 -3.55
C SER A 302 -9.43 -13.68 -4.35
N ALA A 303 -8.45 -14.36 -3.76
CA ALA A 303 -7.20 -14.75 -4.39
C ALA A 303 -7.09 -16.28 -4.47
N ASN A 304 -6.47 -16.79 -5.53
CA ASN A 304 -6.13 -18.19 -5.65
C ASN A 304 -4.92 -18.52 -4.75
N GLU A 305 -4.97 -19.71 -4.18
CA GLU A 305 -3.90 -20.30 -3.39
C GLU A 305 -3.14 -21.38 -4.17
N ASN A 306 -2.12 -21.96 -3.56
CA ASN A 306 -1.38 -23.06 -4.18
C ASN A 306 -2.28 -24.26 -4.47
N VAL A 307 -2.07 -24.88 -5.62
CA VAL A 307 -2.79 -26.08 -6.03
C VAL A 307 -2.61 -27.25 -5.05
N ARG A 308 -3.69 -27.93 -4.74
CA ARG A 308 -3.73 -29.20 -3.98
C ARG A 308 -3.81 -30.36 -4.95
N VAL A 309 -2.91 -31.33 -4.75
CA VAL A 309 -2.82 -32.51 -5.61
C VAL A 309 -4.05 -33.41 -5.49
N PRO A 310 -4.38 -34.20 -6.51
CA PRO A 310 -5.39 -35.23 -6.43
C PRO A 310 -5.23 -36.10 -5.19
N THR A 311 -6.32 -36.59 -4.63
CA THR A 311 -6.34 -37.49 -3.45
C THR A 311 -5.78 -36.87 -2.16
N ARG A 312 -5.59 -35.57 -2.10
CA ARG A 312 -5.10 -34.86 -0.90
C ARG A 312 -6.02 -35.08 0.29
N VAL A 313 -7.31 -35.09 0.07
CA VAL A 313 -8.34 -35.28 1.08
C VAL A 313 -8.89 -36.72 0.96
N SER A 314 -8.60 -37.55 1.95
CA SER A 314 -8.93 -38.98 1.89
C SER A 314 -9.35 -39.52 3.25
N ARG A 315 -10.13 -40.58 3.20
CA ARG A 315 -10.57 -41.38 4.36
C ARG A 315 -10.44 -42.86 4.05
N THR A 316 -9.82 -43.61 4.97
CA THR A 316 -9.72 -45.05 4.86
C THR A 316 -10.53 -45.72 5.97
N VAL A 317 -11.51 -46.53 5.60
CA VAL A 317 -12.34 -47.32 6.54
C VAL A 317 -12.35 -48.76 6.09
N ALA A 318 -12.01 -49.68 6.99
CA ALA A 318 -11.94 -51.13 6.72
C ALA A 318 -11.11 -51.47 5.46
N GLY A 319 -10.01 -50.74 5.21
CA GLY A 319 -9.15 -50.95 4.05
C GLY A 319 -9.63 -50.32 2.74
N VAL A 320 -10.80 -49.69 2.71
CA VAL A 320 -11.34 -48.98 1.56
C VAL A 320 -11.03 -47.47 1.72
N THR A 321 -10.32 -46.92 0.77
CA THR A 321 -10.01 -45.48 0.75
C THR A 321 -11.01 -44.76 -0.16
N THR A 322 -11.67 -43.76 0.40
CA THR A 322 -12.50 -42.78 -0.33
C THR A 322 -11.80 -41.44 -0.37
N TYR A 323 -12.04 -40.67 -1.43
CA TYR A 323 -11.43 -39.35 -1.64
C TYR A 323 -12.53 -38.32 -1.71
N PHE A 324 -12.17 -37.08 -1.36
CA PHE A 324 -13.05 -35.94 -1.46
C PHE A 324 -12.37 -34.86 -2.32
N ASP A 325 -13.15 -34.26 -3.21
CA ASP A 325 -12.78 -33.13 -4.03
C ASP A 325 -13.82 -32.02 -3.84
N PRO A 326 -13.39 -30.77 -3.46
CA PRO A 326 -14.32 -29.65 -3.25
C PRO A 326 -15.07 -29.24 -4.51
N GLU A 327 -14.53 -29.51 -5.71
CA GLU A 327 -15.16 -29.23 -7.01
C GLU A 327 -16.15 -30.32 -7.44
N GLY A 328 -16.19 -31.43 -6.72
CA GLY A 328 -17.07 -32.55 -6.97
C GLY A 328 -16.58 -33.51 -8.05
N ASP A 329 -15.31 -33.40 -8.44
CA ASP A 329 -14.71 -34.25 -9.46
C ASP A 329 -14.62 -35.73 -9.02
N SER A 330 -14.97 -36.63 -9.94
CA SER A 330 -14.86 -38.07 -9.76
C SER A 330 -14.30 -38.76 -11.02
N PRO A 331 -13.05 -39.23 -11.01
CA PRO A 331 -12.12 -39.28 -9.88
C PRO A 331 -11.62 -37.87 -9.48
N PRO A 332 -11.15 -37.68 -8.24
CA PRO A 332 -10.66 -36.38 -7.75
C PRO A 332 -9.41 -35.96 -8.50
N ASN A 333 -9.44 -34.77 -9.10
CA ASN A 333 -8.36 -34.24 -9.96
C ASN A 333 -7.38 -33.34 -9.20
N GLY A 334 -7.75 -32.91 -7.98
CA GLY A 334 -7.10 -31.83 -7.23
C GLY A 334 -7.87 -30.53 -7.35
N PHE A 335 -7.51 -29.56 -6.54
CA PHE A 335 -8.25 -28.31 -6.45
C PHE A 335 -7.34 -27.11 -6.10
N ILE A 336 -7.85 -25.93 -6.37
CA ILE A 336 -7.19 -24.67 -5.98
C ILE A 336 -8.06 -24.00 -4.90
N PRO A 337 -7.63 -24.03 -3.62
CA PRO A 337 -8.28 -23.23 -2.59
C PRO A 337 -8.20 -21.76 -2.93
N ARG A 338 -9.16 -20.97 -2.44
CA ARG A 338 -9.14 -19.52 -2.54
C ARG A 338 -9.32 -18.90 -1.18
N GLU A 339 -8.48 -17.94 -0.88
CA GLU A 339 -8.70 -17.04 0.23
C GLU A 339 -9.64 -15.92 -0.21
N LYS A 340 -10.60 -15.56 0.63
CA LYS A 340 -11.59 -14.54 0.34
C LYS A 340 -11.79 -13.64 1.54
N ILE A 341 -11.90 -12.33 1.30
CA ILE A 341 -12.28 -11.37 2.32
C ILE A 341 -13.62 -10.73 2.02
N ARG A 342 -14.33 -10.37 3.11
CA ARG A 342 -15.41 -9.38 3.11
C ARG A 342 -14.97 -8.28 4.05
N GLU A 343 -14.69 -7.13 3.50
CA GLU A 343 -14.14 -6.00 4.24
C GLU A 343 -15.13 -4.86 4.23
N GLU A 344 -15.31 -4.24 5.39
CA GLU A 344 -16.08 -3.04 5.61
C GLU A 344 -15.19 -2.02 6.31
N ASP A 345 -15.01 -0.89 5.64
CA ASP A 345 -14.21 0.24 6.13
C ASP A 345 -15.09 1.46 6.25
N MET A 346 -14.93 2.21 7.34
CA MET A 346 -15.62 3.47 7.55
C MET A 346 -14.74 4.48 8.27
N ALA A 347 -14.87 5.73 7.90
CA ALA A 347 -14.27 6.85 8.63
C ALA A 347 -15.19 8.06 8.61
N PHE A 348 -15.27 8.73 9.75
CA PHE A 348 -16.02 9.96 9.92
C PHE A 348 -15.18 10.98 10.66
N THR A 349 -15.12 12.18 10.13
CA THR A 349 -14.52 13.34 10.79
C THR A 349 -15.58 14.43 10.91
N GLY A 350 -15.68 15.03 12.07
CA GLY A 350 -16.46 16.23 12.30
C GLY A 350 -15.66 17.23 13.10
N GLY A 351 -15.83 18.49 12.79
CA GLY A 351 -15.10 19.55 13.47
C GLY A 351 -15.74 20.91 13.31
N VAL A 352 -15.23 21.84 14.10
CA VAL A 352 -15.50 23.26 13.99
C VAL A 352 -14.19 24.01 13.95
N ARG A 353 -14.05 24.91 12.99
CA ARG A 353 -12.89 25.79 12.86
C ARG A 353 -13.34 27.23 12.68
N GLY A 354 -12.49 28.15 13.05
CA GLY A 354 -12.82 29.58 12.96
C GLY A 354 -11.76 30.45 13.57
N MET A 355 -12.17 31.69 13.87
CA MET A 355 -11.31 32.67 14.53
C MET A 355 -11.94 33.13 15.85
N LEU A 356 -11.16 33.12 16.93
CA LEU A 356 -11.56 33.60 18.23
C LEU A 356 -10.45 34.46 18.84
N SER A 357 -10.70 35.73 19.03
CA SER A 357 -9.74 36.68 19.67
C SER A 357 -8.36 36.68 18.98
N GLY A 358 -8.31 36.57 17.65
CA GLY A 358 -7.08 36.56 16.88
C GLY A 358 -6.40 35.19 16.77
N PHE A 359 -6.96 34.15 17.41
CA PHE A 359 -6.52 32.77 17.23
C PHE A 359 -7.39 32.08 16.20
N HIS A 360 -6.82 31.49 15.19
CA HIS A 360 -7.49 30.47 14.42
C HIS A 360 -7.51 29.18 15.24
N TYR A 361 -8.63 28.52 15.28
CA TYR A 361 -8.81 27.23 15.96
C TYR A 361 -9.42 26.20 15.03
N ASP A 362 -9.08 24.93 15.24
CA ASP A 362 -9.69 23.75 14.63
C ASP A 362 -9.85 22.67 15.69
N LEU A 363 -11.08 22.41 16.10
CA LEU A 363 -11.43 21.36 17.04
C LEU A 363 -12.14 20.23 16.29
N SER A 364 -11.60 19.03 16.32
CA SER A 364 -12.13 17.94 15.52
C SER A 364 -12.03 16.59 16.19
N THR A 365 -12.89 15.68 15.74
CA THR A 365 -12.83 14.28 16.09
C THR A 365 -12.90 13.43 14.83
N THR A 366 -12.12 12.35 14.80
CA THR A 366 -12.13 11.36 13.73
C THR A 366 -12.33 9.98 14.34
N PHE A 367 -13.27 9.24 13.79
CA PHE A 367 -13.49 7.83 14.05
C PHE A 367 -13.22 7.05 12.78
N GLY A 368 -12.44 5.98 12.86
CA GLY A 368 -12.18 5.07 11.75
C GLY A 368 -12.23 3.62 12.20
N GLN A 369 -12.78 2.76 11.36
CA GLN A 369 -12.82 1.31 11.58
C GLN A 369 -12.69 0.59 10.25
N ASP A 370 -11.82 -0.40 10.23
CA ASP A 370 -11.71 -1.41 9.18
C ASP A 370 -11.93 -2.80 9.78
N LYS A 371 -12.82 -3.59 9.18
CA LYS A 371 -13.10 -4.98 9.55
C LYS A 371 -13.04 -5.86 8.31
N ALA A 372 -12.13 -6.84 8.32
CA ALA A 372 -12.00 -7.86 7.30
C ALA A 372 -12.41 -9.24 7.85
N GLU A 373 -13.48 -9.82 7.34
CA GLU A 373 -13.87 -11.21 7.56
C GLU A 373 -13.14 -12.10 6.55
N ILE A 374 -12.49 -13.15 7.04
CA ILE A 374 -11.65 -14.05 6.27
C ILE A 374 -12.39 -15.38 6.04
N TYR A 375 -12.31 -15.85 4.81
CA TYR A 375 -12.90 -17.13 4.39
C TYR A 375 -11.91 -17.90 3.51
N THR A 376 -11.83 -19.21 3.73
CA THR A 376 -11.21 -20.14 2.79
C THR A 376 -12.32 -20.87 2.04
N VAL A 377 -12.34 -20.73 0.72
CA VAL A 377 -13.37 -21.32 -0.15
C VAL A 377 -12.74 -22.26 -1.19
N ASN A 378 -13.54 -23.15 -1.78
CA ASN A 378 -13.04 -24.22 -2.65
C ASN A 378 -11.95 -25.05 -1.96
N SER A 379 -12.18 -25.44 -0.72
CA SER A 379 -11.22 -26.10 0.15
C SER A 379 -11.84 -27.29 0.88
N ALA A 380 -11.07 -27.93 1.74
CA ALA A 380 -11.50 -29.03 2.59
C ALA A 380 -10.63 -29.07 3.86
N ASN A 381 -11.18 -29.61 4.95
CA ASN A 381 -10.41 -30.01 6.10
C ASN A 381 -10.15 -31.52 6.03
N ALA A 382 -8.90 -31.91 5.79
CA ALA A 382 -8.51 -33.29 5.53
C ALA A 382 -8.72 -34.17 6.77
N SER A 383 -8.36 -33.68 7.97
CA SER A 383 -8.59 -34.44 9.21
C SER A 383 -10.08 -34.58 9.55
N LEU A 384 -10.88 -33.55 9.34
CA LEU A 384 -12.32 -33.61 9.56
C LEU A 384 -12.97 -34.68 8.64
N PHE A 385 -12.58 -34.69 7.37
CA PHE A 385 -13.04 -35.74 6.43
C PHE A 385 -12.55 -37.13 6.84
N ALA A 386 -11.29 -37.27 7.21
CA ALA A 386 -10.73 -38.55 7.63
C ALA A 386 -11.45 -39.12 8.85
N ASP A 387 -11.77 -38.28 9.83
CA ASP A 387 -12.41 -38.71 11.07
C ASP A 387 -13.94 -38.98 10.92
N THR A 388 -14.65 -38.13 10.16
CA THR A 388 -16.11 -38.12 10.13
C THR A 388 -16.72 -38.58 8.80
N GLY A 389 -15.98 -38.51 7.68
CA GLY A 389 -16.46 -38.69 6.33
C GLY A 389 -17.14 -37.49 5.71
N PHE A 390 -17.04 -36.34 6.35
CA PHE A 390 -17.58 -35.06 5.91
C PHE A 390 -16.60 -33.92 6.09
N THR A 391 -16.60 -32.97 5.17
CA THR A 391 -15.94 -31.66 5.30
C THR A 391 -16.72 -30.59 4.54
N PRO A 392 -16.87 -29.38 5.07
CA PRO A 392 -17.30 -28.23 4.28
C PRO A 392 -16.32 -27.93 3.15
N THR A 393 -16.78 -27.20 2.12
CA THR A 393 -15.94 -26.65 1.04
C THR A 393 -15.67 -25.13 1.21
N SER A 394 -16.33 -24.52 2.19
CA SER A 394 -16.17 -23.13 2.55
C SER A 394 -16.10 -23.00 4.07
N PHE A 395 -15.13 -22.27 4.56
CA PHE A 395 -14.83 -22.08 5.98
C PHE A 395 -14.86 -20.60 6.28
N TYR A 396 -15.42 -20.22 7.42
CA TYR A 396 -15.23 -18.92 8.02
C TYR A 396 -14.03 -19.00 8.95
N ASP A 397 -12.96 -18.30 8.59
CA ASP A 397 -11.68 -18.38 9.29
C ASP A 397 -11.57 -17.40 10.45
N GLY A 398 -12.53 -16.46 10.55
CA GLY A 398 -12.57 -15.43 11.56
C GLY A 398 -12.49 -14.03 10.95
N PHE A 399 -12.08 -13.06 11.76
CA PHE A 399 -11.97 -11.68 11.30
C PHE A 399 -10.84 -10.91 11.98
N PHE A 400 -10.37 -9.87 11.29
CA PHE A 400 -9.58 -8.78 11.85
C PHE A 400 -10.44 -7.53 11.94
N LYS A 401 -10.21 -6.71 12.98
CA LYS A 401 -10.81 -5.40 13.10
C LYS A 401 -9.81 -4.41 13.69
N SER A 402 -9.59 -3.32 12.99
CA SER A 402 -8.82 -2.16 13.44
C SER A 402 -9.77 -1.00 13.70
N THR A 403 -9.66 -0.34 14.84
CA THR A 403 -10.46 0.85 15.17
C THR A 403 -9.53 1.93 15.68
N GLU A 404 -9.71 3.14 15.19
CA GLU A 404 -8.99 4.32 15.65
C GLU A 404 -9.96 5.45 15.94
N PHE A 405 -9.77 6.10 17.09
CA PHE A 405 -10.42 7.35 17.44
C PHE A 405 -9.37 8.40 17.73
N THR A 406 -9.51 9.58 17.13
CA THR A 406 -8.61 10.72 17.33
C THR A 406 -9.44 11.96 17.66
N ALA A 407 -9.00 12.74 18.65
CA ALA A 407 -9.53 14.06 18.95
C ALA A 407 -8.36 15.06 18.88
N ASN A 408 -8.55 16.15 18.15
CA ASN A 408 -7.55 17.18 17.92
C ASN A 408 -8.08 18.55 18.36
N ALA A 409 -7.17 19.34 18.93
CA ALA A 409 -7.36 20.76 19.18
C ALA A 409 -6.12 21.50 18.66
N ASP A 410 -6.28 22.21 17.56
CA ASP A 410 -5.21 22.90 16.85
C ASP A 410 -5.49 24.41 16.90
N PHE A 411 -4.46 25.21 17.19
CA PHE A 411 -4.54 26.66 17.27
C PHE A 411 -3.38 27.29 16.50
N THR A 412 -3.67 28.38 15.78
CA THR A 412 -2.64 29.21 15.16
C THR A 412 -2.87 30.70 15.47
N HIS A 413 -1.79 31.44 15.57
CA HIS A 413 -1.82 32.88 15.83
C HIS A 413 -0.65 33.57 15.16
N GLU A 414 -0.92 34.70 14.52
CA GLU A 414 0.10 35.53 13.92
C GLU A 414 0.54 36.63 14.90
N ILE A 415 1.85 36.80 15.05
CA ILE A 415 2.44 37.78 15.96
C ILE A 415 3.30 38.76 15.14
N ASP A 416 2.91 40.02 15.09
CA ASP A 416 3.74 41.05 14.52
C ASP A 416 4.92 41.33 15.47
N ALA A 417 6.11 40.91 15.07
CA ALA A 417 7.36 41.07 15.79
C ALA A 417 8.31 42.06 15.10
N GLY A 418 7.83 42.78 14.08
CA GLY A 418 8.67 43.70 13.27
C GLY A 418 9.67 42.97 12.36
N LEU A 419 9.41 41.71 12.02
CA LEU A 419 10.16 40.94 11.02
C LEU A 419 9.60 41.24 9.62
N ALA A 420 10.18 40.58 8.59
CA ALA A 420 9.71 40.76 7.21
C ALA A 420 8.25 40.27 7.02
N GLU A 421 7.85 39.24 7.76
CA GLU A 421 6.46 38.76 7.86
C GLU A 421 6.15 38.48 9.34
N PRO A 422 4.85 38.47 9.76
CA PRO A 422 4.47 38.07 11.11
C PRO A 422 4.98 36.66 11.44
N ILE A 423 5.30 36.41 12.70
CA ILE A 423 5.63 35.09 13.21
C ILE A 423 4.31 34.27 13.24
N ASN A 424 4.28 33.13 12.60
CA ASN A 424 3.18 32.18 12.75
C ASN A 424 3.50 31.22 13.90
N LEU A 425 2.67 31.26 14.95
CA LEU A 425 2.72 30.36 16.10
C LEU A 425 1.60 29.35 15.97
N ALA A 426 1.91 28.05 15.86
CA ALA A 426 0.93 26.98 15.92
C ALA A 426 1.19 26.07 17.13
N PHE A 427 0.13 25.67 17.82
CA PHE A 427 0.21 24.71 18.92
C PHE A 427 -1.08 23.90 19.03
N GLY A 428 -0.99 22.74 19.66
CA GLY A 428 -2.17 21.90 19.79
C GLY A 428 -1.96 20.65 20.63
N ALA A 429 -3.04 19.91 20.75
CA ALA A 429 -3.10 18.66 21.49
C ALA A 429 -3.88 17.60 20.70
N GLU A 430 -3.48 16.35 20.88
CA GLU A 430 -4.12 15.19 20.27
C GLU A 430 -4.34 14.11 21.33
N TYR A 431 -5.53 13.51 21.31
CA TYR A 431 -5.80 12.24 21.97
C TYR A 431 -6.08 11.18 20.90
N ARG A 432 -5.46 9.99 21.02
CA ARG A 432 -5.68 8.89 20.09
C ARG A 432 -5.87 7.57 20.83
N ARG A 433 -6.85 6.78 20.38
CA ARG A 433 -7.11 5.42 20.87
C ARG A 433 -7.13 4.46 19.69
N ASN A 434 -6.30 3.41 19.78
CA ASN A 434 -6.28 2.33 18.81
C ASN A 434 -6.76 1.03 19.46
N ILE A 435 -7.55 0.24 18.73
CA ILE A 435 -7.99 -1.10 19.13
C ILE A 435 -7.79 -2.04 17.95
N TYR A 436 -7.20 -3.20 18.21
CA TYR A 436 -7.06 -4.28 17.25
C TYR A 436 -7.72 -5.53 17.81
N GLN A 437 -8.56 -6.19 17.02
CA GLN A 437 -9.28 -7.38 17.43
C GLN A 437 -9.12 -8.49 16.39
N ILE A 438 -8.93 -9.70 16.89
CA ILE A 438 -8.98 -10.95 16.13
C ILE A 438 -10.16 -11.75 16.64
N GLY A 439 -11.05 -12.21 15.75
CA GLY A 439 -12.15 -13.11 16.07
C GLY A 439 -11.91 -14.51 15.53
N SER A 440 -12.37 -15.51 16.27
CA SER A 440 -12.18 -16.93 15.93
C SER A 440 -12.99 -17.36 14.71
N GLY A 441 -12.48 -18.36 13.99
CA GLY A 441 -13.16 -19.06 12.94
C GLY A 441 -14.25 -20.01 13.41
N ASP A 442 -14.93 -20.66 12.44
CA ASP A 442 -15.93 -21.68 12.70
C ASP A 442 -15.28 -23.02 13.13
N ALA A 443 -16.11 -23.94 13.62
CA ALA A 443 -15.63 -25.25 14.10
C ALA A 443 -14.93 -26.08 13.03
N GLY A 444 -15.34 -25.97 11.76
CA GLY A 444 -14.72 -26.68 10.64
C GLY A 444 -13.36 -26.11 10.28
N SER A 445 -13.23 -24.76 10.33
CA SER A 445 -12.00 -24.06 9.99
C SER A 445 -10.88 -24.28 11.03
N ILE A 446 -11.23 -24.57 12.29
CA ILE A 446 -10.27 -24.76 13.39
C ILE A 446 -10.12 -26.22 13.82
N TYR A 447 -10.80 -27.17 13.17
CA TYR A 447 -10.69 -28.59 13.51
C TYR A 447 -9.31 -29.12 13.16
N LYS A 448 -8.56 -29.60 14.18
CA LYS A 448 -7.16 -30.04 14.07
C LYS A 448 -6.29 -29.03 13.34
N GLU A 449 -5.72 -29.38 12.16
CA GLU A 449 -4.87 -28.48 11.37
C GLU A 449 -5.66 -27.42 10.58
N GLY A 450 -6.99 -27.55 10.51
CA GLY A 450 -7.85 -26.59 9.82
C GLY A 450 -8.08 -26.87 8.33
N GLY A 451 -8.65 -25.89 7.63
CA GLY A 451 -8.87 -25.92 6.17
C GLY A 451 -7.55 -25.94 5.40
N GLN A 452 -7.59 -26.51 4.18
CA GLN A 452 -6.41 -26.48 3.30
C GLN A 452 -6.21 -25.07 2.73
N SER A 453 -5.07 -24.49 2.90
CA SER A 453 -4.54 -23.16 2.63
C SER A 453 -4.50 -22.28 3.89
N TYR A 454 -5.60 -21.76 4.34
CA TYR A 454 -5.64 -20.86 5.49
C TYR A 454 -6.54 -21.46 6.58
N PRO A 455 -5.97 -22.00 7.66
CA PRO A 455 -6.72 -22.46 8.81
C PRO A 455 -7.35 -21.30 9.58
N GLY A 456 -8.55 -21.52 10.13
CA GLY A 456 -9.23 -20.51 10.93
C GLY A 456 -8.47 -20.13 12.19
N PHE A 457 -8.67 -18.88 12.65
CA PHE A 457 -8.14 -18.39 13.91
C PHE A 457 -8.76 -19.17 15.07
N ARG A 458 -7.92 -19.68 15.95
CA ARG A 458 -8.35 -20.40 17.15
C ARG A 458 -8.75 -19.43 18.25
N SER A 459 -9.41 -19.95 19.28
CA SER A 459 -9.71 -19.14 20.47
C SER A 459 -8.45 -18.59 21.13
N SER A 460 -7.31 -19.25 20.98
CA SER A 460 -5.99 -18.77 21.44
C SER A 460 -5.43 -17.62 20.63
N ASP A 461 -5.82 -17.49 19.34
CA ASP A 461 -5.43 -16.39 18.48
C ASP A 461 -6.36 -15.17 18.66
N ALA A 462 -7.60 -15.42 19.13
CA ALA A 462 -8.61 -14.39 19.30
C ALA A 462 -8.31 -13.51 20.51
N GLY A 463 -8.58 -12.22 20.37
CA GLY A 463 -8.38 -11.25 21.45
C GLY A 463 -8.68 -9.82 21.02
N VAL A 464 -8.71 -8.94 22.02
CA VAL A 464 -8.87 -7.50 21.85
C VAL A 464 -7.71 -6.80 22.51
N HIS A 465 -6.98 -6.02 21.73
CA HIS A 465 -5.78 -5.31 22.16
C HIS A 465 -5.96 -3.83 21.90
N GLY A 466 -5.62 -2.98 22.87
CA GLY A 466 -5.80 -1.56 22.75
C GLY A 466 -4.68 -0.77 23.36
N ARG A 467 -4.51 0.46 22.88
CA ARG A 467 -3.64 1.48 23.46
C ARG A 467 -4.25 2.84 23.28
N HIS A 468 -3.80 3.78 24.08
CA HIS A 468 -4.09 5.20 23.93
C HIS A 468 -2.81 6.02 23.95
N ALA A 469 -2.86 7.18 23.33
CA ALA A 469 -1.77 8.14 23.29
C ALA A 469 -2.30 9.55 23.49
N HIS A 470 -1.48 10.38 24.12
CA HIS A 470 -1.68 11.81 24.27
C HIS A 470 -0.50 12.54 23.68
N ALA A 471 -0.74 13.60 22.94
CA ALA A 471 0.31 14.42 22.37
C ALA A 471 0.03 15.91 22.58
N ALA A 472 1.11 16.67 22.68
CA ALA A 472 1.11 18.13 22.61
C ALA A 472 2.25 18.57 21.68
N TYR A 473 2.01 19.61 20.89
CA TYR A 473 3.00 20.15 19.97
C TYR A 473 3.01 21.67 19.95
N GLY A 474 4.13 22.23 19.49
CA GLY A 474 4.30 23.62 19.15
C GLY A 474 5.16 23.77 17.89
N ASP A 475 4.85 24.77 17.10
CA ASP A 475 5.50 25.06 15.81
C ASP A 475 5.60 26.57 15.67
N VAL A 476 6.77 27.08 15.26
CA VAL A 476 7.04 28.50 15.07
C VAL A 476 7.67 28.68 13.70
N ALA A 477 6.93 29.33 12.80
CA ALA A 477 7.43 29.73 11.50
C ALA A 477 7.64 31.25 11.46
N ALA A 478 8.76 31.68 10.90
CA ALA A 478 9.15 33.09 10.82
C ALA A 478 9.87 33.41 9.53
N VAL A 479 9.74 34.67 9.07
CA VAL A 479 10.51 35.27 7.98
C VAL A 479 11.31 36.47 8.56
N PRO A 480 12.47 36.19 9.18
CA PRO A 480 13.24 37.24 9.91
C PRO A 480 13.69 38.36 8.99
N VAL A 481 14.08 38.04 7.77
CA VAL A 481 14.47 38.97 6.71
C VAL A 481 13.88 38.47 5.40
N GLU A 482 13.68 39.37 4.44
CA GLU A 482 13.15 39.00 3.11
C GLU A 482 13.94 37.82 2.50
N GLY A 483 13.24 36.86 1.97
CA GLY A 483 13.78 35.64 1.37
C GLY A 483 14.19 34.54 2.35
N LEU A 484 14.31 34.77 3.66
CA LEU A 484 14.67 33.76 4.65
C LEU A 484 13.45 33.25 5.41
N LYS A 485 13.03 32.02 5.16
CA LYS A 485 11.95 31.31 5.87
C LYS A 485 12.54 30.26 6.82
N LEU A 486 12.16 30.32 8.08
CA LEU A 486 12.58 29.38 9.13
C LEU A 486 11.34 28.78 9.81
N ASP A 487 11.41 27.49 10.11
CA ASP A 487 10.33 26.77 10.80
C ASP A 487 10.94 25.81 11.82
N VAL A 488 10.44 25.80 13.04
CA VAL A 488 10.90 24.93 14.14
C VAL A 488 9.69 24.34 14.84
N ALA A 489 9.58 23.01 14.83
CA ALA A 489 8.51 22.28 15.47
C ALA A 489 9.03 21.32 16.54
N GLY A 490 8.26 21.18 17.61
CA GLY A 490 8.50 20.20 18.67
C GLY A 490 7.19 19.51 19.07
N ARG A 491 7.25 18.20 19.32
CA ARG A 491 6.09 17.39 19.72
C ARG A 491 6.48 16.39 20.79
N TYR A 492 5.68 16.33 21.82
CA TYR A 492 5.72 15.30 22.88
C TYR A 492 4.54 14.35 22.72
N GLU A 493 4.79 13.04 22.74
CA GLU A 493 3.77 12.02 22.74
C GLU A 493 4.00 11.02 23.88
N HIS A 494 2.92 10.61 24.55
CA HIS A 494 2.92 9.56 25.55
C HIS A 494 1.94 8.46 25.18
N TYR A 495 2.45 7.21 25.12
CA TYR A 495 1.68 6.00 24.81
C TYR A 495 1.57 5.10 26.03
N SER A 496 0.41 4.48 26.22
CA SER A 496 0.11 3.62 27.36
C SER A 496 0.92 2.32 27.43
N ASP A 497 1.49 1.88 26.29
CA ASP A 497 2.22 0.60 26.19
C ASP A 497 3.75 0.72 26.19
N PHE A 498 4.31 1.83 25.72
CA PHE A 498 5.78 1.99 25.62
C PHE A 498 6.30 3.36 26.11
N GLY A 499 5.45 4.21 26.69
CA GLY A 499 5.85 5.47 27.32
C GLY A 499 6.06 6.61 26.33
N SER A 500 6.91 7.57 26.73
CA SER A 500 7.00 8.90 26.09
C SER A 500 8.04 8.98 24.99
N ARG A 501 7.77 9.90 24.03
CA ARG A 501 8.71 10.31 22.99
C ARG A 501 8.65 11.82 22.79
N PHE A 502 9.81 12.42 22.56
CA PHE A 502 9.95 13.79 22.13
C PHE A 502 10.60 13.82 20.74
N ILE A 503 10.02 14.56 19.83
CA ILE A 503 10.43 14.71 18.43
C ILE A 503 10.50 16.18 18.09
N TYR A 504 11.42 16.53 17.19
CA TYR A 504 11.61 17.90 16.75
C TYR A 504 12.04 17.96 15.30
N LYS A 505 11.77 19.13 14.68
CA LYS A 505 12.08 19.43 13.29
C LYS A 505 12.57 20.89 13.22
N GLY A 506 13.53 21.13 12.37
CA GLY A 506 13.93 22.47 11.94
C GLY A 506 14.05 22.49 10.43
N THR A 507 13.41 23.48 9.80
CA THR A 507 13.40 23.64 8.35
C THR A 507 13.82 25.08 8.04
N GLY A 508 14.63 25.26 7.00
CA GLY A 508 15.02 26.57 6.51
C GLY A 508 14.97 26.63 4.99
N ARG A 509 14.57 27.76 4.47
CA ARG A 509 14.63 28.10 3.05
C ARG A 509 15.17 29.52 2.88
N TYR A 510 16.02 29.67 1.88
CA TYR A 510 16.51 30.99 1.47
C TYR A 510 16.31 31.19 -0.03
N ASP A 511 15.51 32.17 -0.39
CA ASP A 511 15.28 32.64 -1.75
C ASP A 511 16.33 33.68 -2.10
N PHE A 512 17.34 33.31 -2.88
CA PHE A 512 18.40 34.25 -3.35
C PHE A 512 17.86 35.20 -4.44
N SER A 513 16.85 34.72 -5.16
CA SER A 513 16.09 35.46 -6.18
C SER A 513 14.84 34.66 -6.52
N ASP A 514 13.92 35.20 -7.32
CA ASP A 514 12.75 34.49 -7.84
C ASP A 514 13.12 33.23 -8.65
N ALA A 515 14.36 33.22 -9.20
CA ALA A 515 14.87 32.14 -10.02
C ALA A 515 15.59 31.06 -9.23
N PHE A 516 16.01 31.28 -7.98
CA PHE A 516 16.86 30.35 -7.25
C PHE A 516 16.64 30.37 -5.75
N ALA A 517 16.30 29.21 -5.18
CA ALA A 517 16.17 29.02 -3.75
C ALA A 517 16.90 27.75 -3.28
N LEU A 518 17.40 27.80 -2.05
CA LEU A 518 17.89 26.63 -1.29
C LEU A 518 16.96 26.33 -0.12
N ARG A 519 16.78 25.05 0.18
CA ARG A 519 16.00 24.59 1.33
C ARG A 519 16.67 23.42 2.02
N GLY A 520 16.42 23.27 3.32
CA GLY A 520 16.95 22.12 4.06
C GLY A 520 16.18 21.85 5.32
N THR A 521 16.12 20.57 5.70
CA THR A 521 15.41 20.12 6.89
C THR A 521 16.27 19.15 7.69
N PHE A 522 16.19 19.28 8.99
CA PHE A 522 16.61 18.28 9.96
C PHE A 522 15.40 17.88 10.80
N SER A 523 15.10 16.57 10.91
CA SER A 523 14.01 16.12 11.76
C SER A 523 14.31 14.79 12.45
N THR A 524 13.68 14.60 13.59
CA THR A 524 13.57 13.31 14.24
C THR A 524 12.14 12.77 14.08
N GLY A 525 11.98 11.47 14.17
CA GLY A 525 10.67 10.84 14.10
C GLY A 525 10.66 9.51 14.82
N PHE A 526 9.49 8.96 15.00
CA PHE A 526 9.32 7.60 15.47
C PHE A 526 8.06 6.97 14.88
N ARG A 527 7.99 5.65 14.95
CA ARG A 527 6.79 4.87 14.66
C ARG A 527 6.51 3.92 15.82
N ALA A 528 5.29 3.94 16.30
CA ALA A 528 4.80 2.92 17.22
C ALA A 528 4.69 1.57 16.48
N PRO A 529 5.00 0.43 17.09
CA PRO A 529 4.60 -0.85 16.54
C PRO A 529 3.09 -0.84 16.32
N THR A 530 2.59 -1.32 15.19
CA THR A 530 1.14 -1.50 15.05
C THR A 530 0.67 -2.58 16.01
N LEU A 531 -0.59 -2.50 16.44
CA LEU A 531 -1.16 -3.57 17.27
C LEU A 531 -1.23 -4.89 16.49
N ALA A 532 -1.40 -4.81 15.16
CA ALA A 532 -1.32 -5.97 14.29
C ALA A 532 0.07 -6.62 14.31
N GLU A 533 1.17 -5.88 14.13
CA GLU A 533 2.55 -6.43 14.25
C GLU A 533 2.80 -7.07 15.60
N SER A 534 2.17 -6.56 16.66
CA SER A 534 2.38 -7.03 18.04
C SER A 534 1.59 -8.29 18.38
N PHE A 535 0.37 -8.45 17.84
CA PHE A 535 -0.59 -9.43 18.32
C PHE A 535 -1.18 -10.35 17.25
N TYR A 536 -0.89 -10.12 15.97
CA TYR A 536 -1.36 -11.00 14.91
C TYR A 536 -0.84 -12.41 15.07
N SER A 537 -1.75 -13.39 15.01
CA SER A 537 -1.48 -14.81 15.02
C SER A 537 -2.26 -15.49 13.90
N ALA A 538 -1.61 -16.31 13.11
CA ALA A 538 -2.23 -17.12 12.06
C ALA A 538 -1.30 -18.25 11.65
N THR A 539 -1.87 -19.31 11.07
CA THR A 539 -1.11 -20.40 10.45
C THR A 539 -1.28 -20.32 8.93
N ASN A 540 -0.18 -20.33 8.20
CA ASN A 540 -0.19 -20.42 6.74
C ASN A 540 0.26 -21.82 6.32
N VAL A 541 -0.51 -22.49 5.46
CA VAL A 541 -0.25 -23.85 5.01
C VAL A 541 -0.01 -23.89 3.51
N SER A 542 1.23 -24.21 3.14
CA SER A 542 1.63 -24.47 1.77
C SER A 542 1.58 -25.98 1.43
N PRO A 543 1.83 -26.38 0.17
CA PRO A 543 1.87 -27.82 -0.17
C PRO A 543 2.85 -28.67 0.65
N THR A 544 3.91 -28.09 1.18
CA THR A 544 5.01 -28.79 1.86
C THR A 544 5.31 -28.27 3.26
N SER A 545 4.72 -27.16 3.69
CA SER A 545 5.06 -26.52 4.96
C SER A 545 3.85 -25.90 5.66
N ALA A 546 3.95 -25.75 6.98
CA ALA A 546 3.04 -24.97 7.79
C ALA A 546 3.85 -24.04 8.72
N PHE A 547 3.63 -22.72 8.58
CA PHE A 547 4.29 -21.72 9.39
C PHE A 547 3.29 -20.91 10.18
N VAL A 548 3.58 -20.74 11.47
CA VAL A 548 2.81 -19.88 12.36
C VAL A 548 3.44 -18.49 12.38
N GLN A 549 2.66 -17.46 12.02
CA GLN A 549 3.01 -16.08 12.36
C GLN A 549 2.81 -15.92 13.86
N LEU A 550 3.90 -16.01 14.63
CA LEU A 550 3.83 -15.97 16.09
C LEU A 550 3.66 -14.52 16.58
N PRO A 551 2.69 -14.23 17.45
CA PRO A 551 2.52 -12.88 17.98
C PRO A 551 3.77 -12.40 18.70
N ALA A 552 4.32 -11.27 18.30
CA ALA A 552 5.59 -10.75 18.82
C ALA A 552 5.56 -10.49 20.35
N ASN A 553 4.41 -10.08 20.86
CA ASN A 553 4.23 -9.75 22.28
C ASN A 553 3.63 -10.91 23.09
N SER A 554 3.66 -12.14 22.57
CA SER A 554 3.09 -13.33 23.24
C SER A 554 4.05 -13.98 24.25
N ALA A 555 3.49 -14.81 25.13
CA ALA A 555 4.27 -15.67 26.02
C ALA A 555 5.08 -16.72 25.23
N ALA A 556 4.54 -17.20 24.11
CA ALA A 556 5.21 -18.13 23.22
C ALA A 556 6.46 -17.52 22.56
N ALA A 557 6.41 -16.26 22.15
CA ALA A 557 7.58 -15.55 21.65
C ALA A 557 8.67 -15.38 22.72
N LYS A 558 8.26 -15.06 23.96
CA LYS A 558 9.17 -14.96 25.10
C LYS A 558 9.82 -16.30 25.46
N LEU A 559 9.12 -17.41 25.27
CA LEU A 559 9.69 -18.76 25.49
C LEU A 559 10.89 -19.01 24.57
N ILE A 560 10.88 -18.48 23.34
CA ILE A 560 12.01 -18.56 22.41
C ILE A 560 13.10 -17.53 22.79
N GLY A 561 12.76 -16.46 23.50
CA GLY A 561 13.67 -15.40 23.93
C GLY A 561 13.48 -14.07 23.19
N PHE A 562 12.43 -13.92 22.37
CA PHE A 562 12.09 -12.64 21.78
C PHE A 562 11.56 -11.66 22.82
N GLN A 563 11.75 -10.37 22.56
CA GLN A 563 11.29 -9.29 23.41
C GLN A 563 10.06 -8.61 22.77
N ASN A 564 9.23 -7.97 23.59
CA ASN A 564 8.14 -7.13 23.11
C ASN A 564 8.67 -6.09 22.13
N LEU A 565 7.87 -5.76 21.12
CA LEU A 565 8.21 -4.73 20.15
C LEU A 565 8.36 -3.36 20.82
N LYS A 566 9.34 -2.59 20.32
CA LYS A 566 9.65 -1.23 20.74
C LYS A 566 9.42 -0.28 19.56
N PRO A 567 9.17 1.02 19.82
CA PRO A 567 9.08 2.00 18.75
C PRO A 567 10.36 2.10 17.93
N GLU A 568 10.20 2.18 16.62
CA GLU A 568 11.25 2.58 15.70
C GLU A 568 11.58 4.07 15.88
N LYS A 569 12.82 4.46 15.65
CA LYS A 569 13.29 5.86 15.75
C LYS A 569 13.96 6.28 14.46
N SER A 570 13.60 7.44 13.95
CA SER A 570 14.26 8.00 12.77
C SER A 570 15.02 9.28 13.04
N THR A 571 16.00 9.54 12.17
CA THR A 571 16.69 10.82 12.03
C THR A 571 16.80 11.11 10.55
N ASN A 572 16.26 12.24 10.12
CA ASN A 572 16.12 12.62 8.73
C ASN A 572 16.92 13.90 8.47
N TYR A 573 17.52 13.96 7.31
CA TYR A 573 18.23 15.13 6.76
C TYR A 573 17.78 15.29 5.32
N SER A 574 17.44 16.51 4.91
CA SER A 574 17.20 16.86 3.52
C SER A 574 17.88 18.19 3.16
N LEU A 575 18.27 18.29 1.90
CA LEU A 575 18.83 19.50 1.30
C LEU A 575 18.35 19.55 -0.14
N GLY A 576 17.75 20.66 -0.53
CA GLY A 576 17.18 20.80 -1.86
C GLY A 576 17.33 22.18 -2.44
N THR A 577 17.03 22.30 -3.72
CA THR A 577 17.03 23.54 -4.48
C THR A 577 15.81 23.63 -5.39
N VAL A 578 15.32 24.85 -5.57
CA VAL A 578 14.30 25.21 -6.55
C VAL A 578 14.90 26.18 -7.53
N ILE A 579 14.81 25.88 -8.81
CA ILE A 579 15.42 26.67 -9.90
C ILE A 579 14.33 26.98 -10.92
N ARG A 580 14.15 28.25 -11.26
CA ARG A 580 13.23 28.77 -12.28
C ARG A 580 14.00 29.64 -13.27
N PRO A 581 14.76 29.05 -14.20
CA PRO A 581 15.72 29.78 -15.03
C PRO A 581 15.02 30.60 -16.13
N VAL A 582 13.82 30.22 -16.53
CA VAL A 582 12.94 30.90 -17.47
C VAL A 582 11.49 30.69 -17.05
N ASP A 583 10.60 31.53 -17.57
CA ASP A 583 9.17 31.38 -17.32
C ASP A 583 8.68 29.99 -17.68
N ARG A 584 7.74 29.46 -16.89
CA ARG A 584 7.10 28.15 -17.08
C ARG A 584 8.03 26.94 -16.94
N LEU A 585 9.30 27.11 -16.56
CA LEU A 585 10.22 26.03 -16.25
C LEU A 585 10.55 26.01 -14.76
N THR A 586 10.17 24.94 -14.09
CA THR A 586 10.52 24.72 -12.68
C THR A 586 11.33 23.43 -12.54
N ILE A 587 12.43 23.51 -11.85
CA ILE A 587 13.31 22.37 -11.53
C ILE A 587 13.45 22.30 -10.02
N THR A 588 13.15 21.16 -9.42
CA THR A 588 13.44 20.88 -8.00
C THR A 588 14.37 19.69 -7.90
N LEU A 589 15.34 19.79 -7.03
CA LEU A 589 16.30 18.72 -6.74
C LEU A 589 16.48 18.62 -5.23
N ASP A 590 16.11 17.50 -4.64
CA ASP A 590 16.14 17.27 -3.19
C ASP A 590 16.91 16.01 -2.86
N ALA A 591 18.02 16.15 -2.14
CA ALA A 591 18.79 15.04 -1.59
C ALA A 591 18.37 14.76 -0.15
N TYR A 592 18.28 13.50 0.24
CA TYR A 592 17.83 13.10 1.56
C TYR A 592 18.61 11.93 2.16
N GLN A 593 18.61 11.85 3.47
CA GLN A 593 19.04 10.68 4.23
C GLN A 593 18.10 10.42 5.40
N VAL A 594 17.60 9.18 5.49
CA VAL A 594 16.77 8.67 6.59
C VAL A 594 17.53 7.55 7.29
N ARG A 595 17.77 7.68 8.59
CA ARG A 595 18.33 6.61 9.43
C ARG A 595 17.23 6.11 10.35
N ILE A 596 16.96 4.80 10.33
CA ILE A 596 15.99 4.19 11.23
C ILE A 596 16.73 3.22 12.15
N ARG A 597 16.51 3.38 13.44
CA ARG A 597 16.99 2.47 14.50
C ARG A 597 15.84 1.65 15.04
N ASP A 598 16.15 0.44 15.47
CA ASP A 598 15.18 -0.50 16.04
C ASP A 598 14.03 -0.82 15.03
N ARG A 599 14.35 -0.90 13.73
CA ARG A 599 13.36 -1.16 12.68
C ARG A 599 12.68 -2.50 12.89
N ILE A 600 11.35 -2.52 12.82
CA ILE A 600 10.53 -3.72 12.95
C ILE A 600 10.51 -4.43 11.59
N LEU A 601 10.85 -5.70 11.62
CA LEU A 601 10.93 -6.57 10.44
C LEU A 601 10.40 -7.96 10.80
N GLY A 602 9.77 -8.63 9.82
CA GLY A 602 9.49 -10.05 9.93
C GLY A 602 10.76 -10.87 9.73
N THR A 603 10.95 -11.90 10.54
CA THR A 603 12.06 -12.83 10.37
C THR A 603 11.89 -13.68 9.12
N GLY A 604 12.97 -14.31 8.66
CA GLY A 604 12.89 -15.50 7.83
C GLY A 604 12.24 -16.66 8.58
N SER A 605 12.06 -17.79 7.89
CA SER A 605 11.46 -18.99 8.48
C SER A 605 12.39 -19.60 9.53
N ILE A 606 11.87 -19.80 10.75
CA ILE A 606 12.57 -20.45 11.86
C ILE A 606 11.93 -21.81 12.09
N PHE A 607 12.64 -22.89 11.78
CA PHE A 607 12.07 -24.22 11.72
C PHE A 607 12.01 -24.90 13.09
N GLY A 608 10.84 -25.46 13.38
CA GLY A 608 10.68 -26.45 14.46
C GLY A 608 11.02 -27.86 13.98
N SER A 609 10.67 -28.18 12.71
CA SER A 609 10.95 -29.45 12.04
C SER A 609 11.11 -29.29 10.54
N GLY A 610 11.82 -30.23 9.89
CA GLY A 610 11.92 -30.30 8.42
C GLY A 610 12.84 -29.28 7.76
N GLY A 611 13.44 -28.35 8.48
CA GLY A 611 14.41 -27.41 7.97
C GLY A 611 15.86 -27.90 8.04
N ALA A 612 16.78 -27.14 7.45
CA ALA A 612 18.23 -27.42 7.53
C ALA A 612 18.75 -27.40 8.98
N VAL A 613 18.20 -26.53 9.81
CA VAL A 613 18.41 -26.48 11.26
C VAL A 613 17.04 -26.42 11.93
N ASN A 614 16.81 -27.31 12.90
CA ASN A 614 15.53 -27.42 13.59
C ASN A 614 15.71 -27.12 15.10
N PHE A 615 14.74 -26.42 15.66
CA PHE A 615 14.74 -26.00 17.04
C PHE A 615 13.51 -26.55 17.79
N PRO A 616 13.68 -27.55 18.70
CA PRO A 616 12.55 -28.07 19.49
C PRO A 616 11.83 -27.01 20.32
N ILE A 617 12.49 -25.92 20.67
CA ILE A 617 11.88 -24.77 21.36
C ILE A 617 10.82 -24.09 20.47
N VAL A 618 11.01 -24.03 19.16
CA VAL A 618 10.05 -23.47 18.19
C VAL A 618 8.79 -24.33 18.15
N THR A 619 8.92 -25.66 18.05
CA THR A 619 7.78 -26.59 18.13
C THR A 619 7.01 -26.39 19.44
N ARG A 620 7.71 -26.27 20.57
CA ARG A 620 7.08 -26.01 21.88
C ARG A 620 6.36 -24.66 21.93
N ALA A 621 6.92 -23.64 21.29
CA ALA A 621 6.31 -22.31 21.23
C ALA A 621 5.02 -22.34 20.37
N ILE A 622 5.01 -23.05 19.24
CA ILE A 622 3.81 -23.26 18.40
C ILE A 622 2.68 -23.90 19.22
N ILE A 623 2.99 -24.98 19.94
CA ILE A 623 2.02 -25.67 20.81
C ILE A 623 1.58 -24.76 21.97
N ALA A 624 2.49 -24.03 22.59
CA ALA A 624 2.20 -23.11 23.68
C ALA A 624 1.35 -21.91 23.24
N ASN A 625 1.41 -21.54 21.94
CA ASN A 625 0.51 -20.53 21.34
C ASN A 625 -0.90 -21.08 21.06
N GLY A 626 -1.12 -22.42 21.22
CA GLY A 626 -2.40 -23.07 20.98
C GLY A 626 -2.58 -23.59 19.55
N ASN A 627 -1.56 -23.45 18.68
CA ASN A 627 -1.61 -23.97 17.31
C ASN A 627 -1.39 -25.47 17.29
N VAL A 628 -1.99 -26.13 16.29
CA VAL A 628 -1.82 -27.57 16.04
C VAL A 628 -0.90 -27.76 14.86
N LEU A 629 0.11 -28.62 15.01
CA LEU A 629 1.02 -28.97 13.93
C LEU A 629 0.28 -29.77 12.87
N ASP A 630 0.42 -29.37 11.59
CA ASP A 630 -0.13 -30.12 10.46
C ASP A 630 0.74 -31.38 10.22
N PRO A 631 0.20 -32.60 10.39
CA PRO A 631 0.96 -33.84 10.19
C PRO A 631 1.19 -34.18 8.72
N THR A 632 0.55 -33.43 7.79
CA THR A 632 0.57 -33.71 6.35
C THR A 632 1.67 -32.94 5.61
N VAL A 633 2.39 -32.04 6.30
CA VAL A 633 3.50 -31.27 5.75
C VAL A 633 4.84 -31.77 6.27
N SER A 634 5.88 -31.59 5.47
CA SER A 634 7.24 -31.98 5.83
C SER A 634 7.98 -30.96 6.67
N GLN A 635 7.54 -29.70 6.68
CA GLN A 635 8.21 -28.60 7.36
C GLN A 635 7.23 -27.85 8.26
N THR A 636 7.65 -27.57 9.50
CA THR A 636 6.91 -26.68 10.40
C THR A 636 7.83 -25.65 11.02
N GLY A 637 7.33 -24.43 11.25
CA GLY A 637 8.13 -23.37 11.82
C GLY A 637 7.30 -22.15 12.17
N ILE A 638 8.01 -21.05 12.41
CA ILE A 638 7.43 -19.75 12.73
C ILE A 638 8.04 -18.66 11.88
N ASN A 639 7.28 -17.59 11.69
CA ASN A 639 7.76 -16.26 11.40
C ASN A 639 7.35 -15.34 12.55
N ILE A 640 8.11 -14.29 12.81
CA ILE A 640 7.81 -13.36 13.91
C ILE A 640 8.33 -11.97 13.58
N PHE A 641 7.58 -10.93 13.98
CA PHE A 641 8.07 -9.55 13.92
C PHE A 641 8.99 -9.25 15.10
N THR A 642 10.08 -8.54 14.84
CA THR A 642 11.03 -8.13 15.89
C THR A 642 11.70 -6.81 15.51
N ASN A 643 12.20 -6.06 16.47
CA ASN A 643 13.07 -4.90 16.21
C ASN A 643 14.45 -5.42 15.73
N GLY A 644 14.51 -5.80 14.46
CA GLY A 644 15.53 -6.67 13.91
C GLY A 644 16.75 -5.98 13.31
N ALA A 645 16.65 -4.70 12.96
CA ALA A 645 17.70 -4.02 12.21
C ALA A 645 17.75 -2.52 12.43
N ASN A 646 18.90 -1.94 12.09
CA ASN A 646 19.01 -0.51 11.77
C ASN A 646 19.20 -0.36 10.26
N THR A 647 18.57 0.66 9.67
CA THR A 647 18.69 0.95 8.24
C THR A 647 19.12 2.38 8.00
N ARG A 648 19.73 2.59 6.84
CA ARG A 648 20.05 3.91 6.30
C ARG A 648 19.57 3.96 4.85
N THR A 649 18.66 4.89 4.56
CA THR A 649 18.18 5.18 3.21
C THR A 649 18.74 6.52 2.77
N ARG A 650 19.26 6.61 1.55
CA ARG A 650 19.74 7.82 0.90
C ARG A 650 19.15 7.93 -0.47
N GLY A 651 18.84 9.13 -0.89
CA GLY A 651 18.29 9.32 -2.21
C GLY A 651 18.35 10.75 -2.69
N VAL A 652 17.91 10.90 -3.94
CA VAL A 652 17.75 12.19 -4.62
C VAL A 652 16.46 12.15 -5.41
N ASP A 653 15.61 13.14 -5.22
CA ASP A 653 14.39 13.38 -5.98
C ASP A 653 14.61 14.53 -6.95
N LEU A 654 14.23 14.37 -8.20
CA LEU A 654 14.27 15.38 -9.26
C LEU A 654 12.86 15.55 -9.81
N VAL A 655 12.41 16.80 -9.94
CA VAL A 655 11.21 17.13 -10.72
C VAL A 655 11.54 18.29 -11.66
N VAL A 656 11.21 18.11 -12.92
CA VAL A 656 11.29 19.16 -13.96
C VAL A 656 9.91 19.28 -14.59
N SER A 657 9.34 20.46 -14.53
CA SER A 657 8.04 20.77 -15.16
C SER A 657 8.25 21.94 -16.12
N TYR A 658 7.74 21.78 -17.35
CA TYR A 658 7.83 22.81 -18.37
C TYR A 658 6.53 22.86 -19.18
N ALA A 659 5.95 24.05 -19.32
CA ALA A 659 4.77 24.28 -20.13
C ALA A 659 5.16 25.00 -21.42
N THR A 660 4.72 24.47 -22.57
CA THR A 660 4.95 25.04 -23.89
C THR A 660 3.62 25.41 -24.52
N ASP A 661 3.53 26.60 -25.08
CA ASP A 661 2.39 27.08 -25.84
C ASP A 661 2.83 27.22 -27.32
N PHE A 662 2.18 26.48 -28.22
CA PHE A 662 2.46 26.48 -29.65
C PHE A 662 1.45 27.32 -30.42
N GLY A 663 0.69 28.20 -29.76
CA GLY A 663 -0.38 28.99 -30.34
C GLY A 663 -1.50 28.09 -30.88
N ASP A 664 -1.90 28.31 -32.15
CA ASP A 664 -2.96 27.53 -32.80
C ASP A 664 -2.62 26.01 -32.93
N CYS A 665 -1.37 25.62 -32.67
CA CYS A 665 -0.96 24.23 -32.69
C CYS A 665 -1.06 23.56 -31.30
N GLY A 666 -1.73 24.17 -30.34
CA GLY A 666 -2.01 23.58 -29.03
C GLY A 666 -0.96 23.86 -27.97
N LYS A 667 -1.09 23.18 -26.83
CA LYS A 667 -0.23 23.31 -25.65
C LYS A 667 0.35 21.97 -25.24
N ALA A 668 1.52 21.96 -24.63
CA ALA A 668 2.14 20.77 -24.08
C ALA A 668 2.71 21.02 -22.68
N ASN A 669 2.32 20.18 -21.73
CA ASN A 669 2.87 20.15 -20.38
C ASN A 669 3.81 18.96 -20.24
N TRP A 670 5.09 19.25 -20.07
CA TRP A 670 6.17 18.28 -19.95
C TRP A 670 6.52 18.09 -18.48
N THR A 671 6.61 16.85 -18.04
CA THR A 671 7.09 16.55 -16.68
C THR A 671 8.12 15.43 -16.75
N ILE A 672 9.26 15.64 -16.11
CA ILE A 672 10.25 14.60 -15.86
C ILE A 672 10.42 14.52 -14.35
N SER A 673 10.14 13.38 -13.77
CA SER A 673 10.30 13.11 -12.34
C SER A 673 11.20 11.89 -12.16
N GLY A 674 12.22 12.01 -11.31
CA GLY A 674 13.17 10.94 -11.05
C GLY A 674 13.41 10.75 -9.56
N ASN A 675 13.56 9.50 -9.14
CA ASN A 675 14.00 9.13 -7.80
C ASN A 675 15.18 8.19 -7.90
N TYR A 676 16.27 8.54 -7.22
CA TYR A 676 17.33 7.61 -6.85
C TYR A 676 17.21 7.28 -5.38
N ASN A 677 17.18 6.00 -5.02
CA ASN A 677 17.04 5.54 -3.63
C ASN A 677 17.92 4.33 -3.36
N GLU A 678 18.67 4.37 -2.27
CA GLU A 678 19.45 3.24 -1.77
C GLU A 678 19.20 3.04 -0.28
N THR A 679 18.65 1.87 0.09
CA THR A 679 18.53 1.44 1.49
C THR A 679 19.60 0.40 1.82
N LYS A 680 20.29 0.57 2.95
CA LYS A 680 21.25 -0.39 3.49
C LYS A 680 20.92 -0.77 4.92
N LEU A 681 21.07 -2.04 5.21
CA LEU A 681 21.10 -2.57 6.58
C LEU A 681 22.45 -2.16 7.21
N THR A 682 22.41 -1.45 8.32
CA THR A 682 23.63 -0.96 9.01
C THR A 682 23.93 -1.76 10.26
N LYS A 683 22.94 -2.46 10.79
CA LYS A 683 23.06 -3.39 11.92
C LYS A 683 21.94 -4.42 11.84
N LEU A 684 22.25 -5.68 12.05
CA LEU A 684 21.29 -6.75 12.32
C LEU A 684 21.37 -7.16 13.78
N ILE A 685 20.22 -7.49 14.36
CA ILE A 685 20.12 -8.03 15.72
C ILE A 685 20.48 -9.52 15.68
N ALA A 686 21.20 -9.98 16.71
CA ALA A 686 21.50 -11.39 16.91
C ALA A 686 20.22 -12.16 17.31
N ALA A 687 20.10 -13.41 16.87
CA ALA A 687 19.05 -14.30 17.35
C ALA A 687 19.16 -14.55 18.86
N PRO A 688 18.02 -14.85 19.52
CA PRO A 688 18.05 -15.37 20.87
C PRO A 688 18.99 -16.60 21.01
N VAL A 689 19.63 -16.73 22.14
CA VAL A 689 20.57 -17.85 22.43
C VAL A 689 19.92 -19.22 22.23
N THR A 690 18.62 -19.33 22.48
CA THR A 690 17.83 -20.54 22.26
C THR A 690 17.77 -20.99 20.78
N LEU A 691 18.11 -20.10 19.86
CA LEU A 691 18.21 -20.35 18.42
C LEU A 691 19.68 -20.49 17.98
N THR A 692 20.51 -21.01 18.84
CA THR A 692 21.89 -21.40 18.50
C THR A 692 21.89 -22.74 17.77
N ASN A 693 22.50 -22.76 16.58
CA ASN A 693 22.65 -23.98 15.80
C ASN A 693 23.47 -25.02 16.59
N PRO A 694 22.91 -26.19 16.93
CA PRO A 694 23.59 -27.16 17.80
C PRO A 694 24.83 -27.80 17.15
N ARG A 695 24.97 -27.70 15.81
CA ARG A 695 26.13 -28.26 15.09
C ARG A 695 27.30 -27.29 15.03
N THR A 696 27.02 -25.99 14.92
CA THR A 696 28.07 -24.96 14.74
C THR A 696 28.34 -24.14 16.00
N GLY A 697 27.45 -24.20 16.99
CA GLY A 697 27.50 -23.33 18.18
C GLY A 697 27.23 -21.85 17.90
N GLN A 698 26.79 -21.49 16.69
CA GLN A 698 26.52 -20.10 16.31
C GLN A 698 25.02 -19.82 16.27
N ALA A 699 24.62 -18.60 16.62
CA ALA A 699 23.24 -18.15 16.45
C ALA A 699 22.86 -18.14 14.96
N ILE A 700 21.63 -18.58 14.62
CA ILE A 700 21.15 -18.49 13.24
C ILE A 700 20.94 -17.01 12.85
N PRO A 701 21.04 -16.65 11.58
CA PRO A 701 20.59 -15.35 11.13
C PRO A 701 19.06 -15.27 11.21
N LEU A 702 18.52 -14.28 11.95
CA LEU A 702 17.07 -14.02 11.98
C LEU A 702 16.56 -13.52 10.64
N PHE A 703 17.42 -12.85 9.91
CA PHE A 703 17.14 -12.27 8.59
C PHE A 703 18.07 -12.94 7.61
N ASP A 704 17.54 -13.86 6.86
CA ASP A 704 18.26 -14.55 5.79
C ASP A 704 18.60 -13.60 4.64
N LEU A 705 19.35 -14.07 3.64
CA LEU A 705 19.73 -13.26 2.51
C LEU A 705 18.52 -12.80 1.68
N GLY A 706 17.41 -13.57 1.66
CA GLY A 706 16.15 -13.19 1.02
C GLY A 706 15.50 -11.99 1.71
N ALA A 707 15.36 -12.07 3.04
CA ALA A 707 14.81 -10.99 3.85
C ALA A 707 15.67 -9.69 3.76
N GLN A 708 16.99 -9.83 3.75
CA GLN A 708 17.90 -8.70 3.54
C GLN A 708 17.75 -8.10 2.15
N ALA A 709 17.66 -8.93 1.10
CA ALA A 709 17.47 -8.48 -0.28
C ALA A 709 16.13 -7.74 -0.48
N ASN A 710 15.06 -8.15 0.22
CA ASN A 710 13.77 -7.45 0.20
C ASN A 710 13.88 -5.99 0.66
N ILE A 711 14.83 -5.68 1.54
CA ILE A 711 15.07 -4.34 2.05
C ILE A 711 16.06 -3.57 1.16
N GLU A 712 17.12 -4.20 0.68
CA GLU A 712 18.24 -3.51 0.05
C GLU A 712 18.17 -3.47 -1.47
N THR A 713 17.58 -4.50 -2.12
CA THR A 713 17.74 -4.68 -3.56
C THR A 713 16.50 -5.10 -4.34
N ALA A 714 15.43 -5.55 -3.68
CA ALA A 714 14.20 -5.96 -4.34
C ALA A 714 13.45 -4.81 -5.03
N SER A 715 13.69 -3.57 -4.59
CA SER A 715 13.25 -2.38 -5.32
C SER A 715 14.36 -1.79 -6.16
N PRO A 716 14.04 -1.27 -7.36
CA PRO A 716 15.01 -0.57 -8.17
C PRO A 716 15.50 0.68 -7.46
N ARG A 717 16.81 0.96 -7.57
CA ARG A 717 17.38 2.20 -7.03
C ARG A 717 17.02 3.43 -7.83
N VAL A 718 16.63 3.27 -9.08
CA VAL A 718 16.30 4.36 -10.00
C VAL A 718 14.91 4.12 -10.55
N LYS A 719 14.07 5.14 -10.50
CA LYS A 719 12.82 5.21 -11.22
C LYS A 719 12.68 6.61 -11.82
N VAL A 720 12.46 6.68 -13.12
CA VAL A 720 12.26 7.95 -13.84
C VAL A 720 10.96 7.86 -14.59
N ILE A 721 10.12 8.87 -14.44
CA ILE A 721 8.84 9.03 -15.13
C ILE A 721 8.97 10.28 -15.99
N SER A 722 8.73 10.15 -17.28
CA SER A 722 8.62 11.25 -18.22
C SER A 722 7.23 11.25 -18.80
N SER A 723 6.52 12.36 -18.76
CA SER A 723 5.18 12.48 -19.33
C SER A 723 5.03 13.78 -20.10
N VAL A 724 4.17 13.74 -21.11
CA VAL A 724 3.67 14.90 -21.80
C VAL A 724 2.16 14.80 -21.91
N LEU A 725 1.47 15.85 -21.50
CA LEU A 725 0.07 16.09 -21.80
C LEU A 725 0.02 17.14 -22.91
N TYR A 726 -0.43 16.74 -24.08
CA TYR A 726 -0.64 17.62 -25.21
C TYR A 726 -2.12 17.86 -25.41
N THR A 727 -2.52 19.14 -25.58
CA THR A 727 -3.91 19.55 -25.78
C THR A 727 -4.03 20.41 -27.02
N LEU A 728 -5.00 20.08 -27.86
CA LEU A 728 -5.36 20.84 -29.09
C LEU A 728 -6.87 20.82 -29.27
N ASP A 729 -7.52 21.96 -29.09
CA ASP A 729 -8.98 22.10 -29.11
C ASP A 729 -9.68 21.05 -28.26
N LYS A 730 -10.45 20.15 -28.89
CA LYS A 730 -11.20 19.06 -28.27
C LYS A 730 -10.36 17.78 -28.06
N PHE A 731 -9.11 17.76 -28.43
CA PHE A 731 -8.26 16.59 -28.39
C PHE A 731 -7.18 16.76 -27.31
N SER A 732 -6.99 15.75 -26.50
CA SER A 732 -5.81 15.66 -25.65
C SER A 732 -5.15 14.28 -25.73
N ALA A 733 -3.83 14.26 -25.57
CA ALA A 733 -3.03 13.04 -25.58
C ALA A 733 -2.03 13.06 -24.44
N THR A 734 -2.07 12.02 -23.61
CA THR A 734 -1.08 11.79 -22.58
C THR A 734 -0.15 10.66 -23.01
N LEU A 735 1.15 10.96 -23.09
CA LEU A 735 2.20 9.96 -23.28
C LEU A 735 3.04 9.91 -22.01
N ARG A 736 3.25 8.72 -21.48
CA ARG A 736 4.10 8.51 -20.30
C ARG A 736 5.09 7.39 -20.54
N GLY A 737 6.35 7.63 -20.22
CA GLY A 737 7.40 6.64 -20.23
C GLY A 737 8.00 6.49 -18.83
N THR A 738 8.02 5.28 -18.28
CA THR A 738 8.64 4.98 -16.98
C THR A 738 9.83 4.05 -17.16
N VAL A 739 10.99 4.50 -16.71
CA VAL A 739 12.21 3.68 -16.63
C VAL A 739 12.39 3.18 -15.21
N TYR A 740 12.39 1.86 -15.06
CA TYR A 740 12.75 1.18 -13.82
C TYR A 740 14.17 0.65 -13.92
N GLY A 741 15.02 1.01 -12.97
CA GLY A 741 16.36 0.45 -12.83
C GLY A 741 16.34 -1.03 -12.44
N LYS A 742 17.52 -1.61 -12.30
CA LYS A 742 17.69 -3.01 -11.89
C LYS A 742 17.16 -3.24 -10.47
N SER A 743 16.48 -4.39 -10.28
CA SER A 743 16.13 -4.93 -8.96
C SER A 743 16.66 -6.36 -8.83
N SER A 744 16.92 -6.84 -7.62
CA SER A 744 17.36 -8.20 -7.41
C SER A 744 16.87 -8.75 -6.06
N ALA A 745 16.61 -10.05 -6.02
CA ALA A 745 16.27 -10.79 -4.83
C ALA A 745 17.20 -11.99 -4.66
N GLN A 746 17.23 -12.53 -3.47
CA GLN A 746 17.92 -13.79 -3.14
C GLN A 746 16.85 -14.85 -2.95
N LEU A 747 16.77 -15.79 -3.85
CA LEU A 747 15.82 -16.89 -3.80
C LEU A 747 16.49 -18.15 -3.29
N THR A 748 15.75 -19.00 -2.60
CA THR A 748 16.26 -20.24 -2.02
C THR A 748 15.22 -21.35 -2.15
N PRO A 749 15.58 -22.53 -2.63
CA PRO A 749 14.67 -23.67 -2.67
C PRO A 749 14.57 -24.41 -1.33
N ASP A 750 15.57 -24.24 -0.44
CA ASP A 750 15.77 -25.08 0.75
C ASP A 750 16.03 -24.28 2.04
N GLY A 751 16.03 -22.94 1.96
CA GLY A 751 16.37 -22.06 3.09
C GLY A 751 17.87 -22.06 3.45
N GLY A 752 18.71 -22.79 2.72
CA GLY A 752 20.16 -22.92 2.97
C GLY A 752 21.02 -22.31 1.88
N THR A 753 20.72 -22.63 0.64
CA THR A 753 21.45 -22.14 -0.54
C THR A 753 20.70 -21.02 -1.21
N TYR A 754 21.35 -19.87 -1.41
CA TYR A 754 20.72 -18.67 -2.00
C TYR A 754 21.26 -18.39 -3.38
N TYR A 755 20.35 -18.04 -4.30
CA TYR A 755 20.64 -17.72 -5.68
C TYR A 755 20.12 -16.32 -6.01
N LYS A 756 21.02 -15.42 -6.35
CA LYS A 756 20.65 -14.06 -6.76
C LYS A 756 19.94 -14.07 -8.09
N GLN A 757 18.71 -13.55 -8.10
CA GLN A 757 17.95 -13.29 -9.31
C GLN A 757 17.86 -11.79 -9.57
N THR A 758 17.89 -11.39 -10.83
CA THR A 758 17.92 -9.98 -11.22
C THR A 758 16.90 -9.72 -12.31
N ILE A 759 16.05 -8.71 -12.10
CA ILE A 759 15.25 -8.09 -13.14
C ILE A 759 16.07 -6.91 -13.69
N GLY A 760 16.35 -6.92 -14.98
CA GLY A 760 17.10 -5.86 -15.66
C GLY A 760 16.32 -4.55 -15.72
N THR A 761 16.99 -3.50 -16.21
CA THR A 761 16.33 -2.22 -16.48
C THR A 761 15.17 -2.41 -17.46
N ALA A 762 14.02 -1.80 -17.17
CA ALA A 762 12.82 -1.92 -17.97
C ALA A 762 12.27 -0.54 -18.31
N PHE A 763 11.75 -0.39 -19.52
CA PHE A 763 10.96 0.74 -19.96
C PHE A 763 9.51 0.32 -20.10
N ILE A 764 8.59 1.10 -19.51
CA ILE A 764 7.15 0.94 -19.58
C ILE A 764 6.60 2.19 -20.24
N GLY A 765 5.82 2.01 -21.30
CA GLY A 765 5.15 3.10 -22.01
C GLY A 765 3.65 3.04 -21.77
N ASP A 766 3.03 4.18 -21.52
CA ASP A 766 1.59 4.34 -21.37
C ASP A 766 1.09 5.42 -22.32
N ILE A 767 -0.14 5.28 -22.82
CA ILE A 767 -0.79 6.23 -23.69
C ILE A 767 -2.26 6.39 -23.33
N GLU A 768 -2.76 7.60 -23.32
CA GLU A 768 -4.19 7.92 -23.31
C GLU A 768 -4.50 8.98 -24.36
N LEU A 769 -5.55 8.78 -25.11
CA LEU A 769 -6.12 9.75 -26.06
C LEU A 769 -7.51 10.10 -25.57
N ASN A 770 -7.80 11.37 -25.44
CA ASN A 770 -9.12 11.88 -25.05
C ASN A 770 -9.68 12.80 -26.13
N TYR A 771 -10.99 12.74 -26.33
CA TYR A 771 -11.72 13.59 -27.25
C TYR A 771 -13.01 14.13 -26.62
N ASP A 772 -13.16 15.45 -26.56
CA ASP A 772 -14.33 16.12 -26.04
C ASP A 772 -15.40 16.17 -27.13
N ILE A 773 -16.38 15.25 -27.03
CA ILE A 773 -17.51 15.18 -27.97
C ILE A 773 -18.37 16.44 -27.85
N THR A 774 -18.72 16.79 -26.59
CA THR A 774 -19.36 18.04 -26.20
C THR A 774 -18.58 18.66 -25.05
N PRO A 775 -18.87 19.88 -24.59
CA PRO A 775 -18.24 20.42 -23.38
C PRO A 775 -18.42 19.53 -22.14
N ASP A 776 -19.51 18.76 -22.08
CA ASP A 776 -19.90 17.98 -20.91
C ASP A 776 -19.70 16.46 -21.09
N LEU A 777 -19.22 16.03 -22.27
CA LEU A 777 -19.06 14.60 -22.59
C LEU A 777 -17.74 14.35 -23.31
N SER A 778 -16.89 13.50 -22.73
CA SER A 778 -15.65 13.10 -23.38
C SER A 778 -15.47 11.57 -23.44
N LEU A 779 -14.68 11.12 -24.39
CA LEU A 779 -14.29 9.73 -24.59
C LEU A 779 -12.77 9.62 -24.50
N ALA A 780 -12.30 8.81 -23.59
CA ALA A 780 -10.88 8.45 -23.49
C ALA A 780 -10.66 6.99 -23.88
N VAL A 781 -9.58 6.73 -24.60
CA VAL A 781 -9.06 5.37 -24.85
C VAL A 781 -7.59 5.34 -24.53
N GLY A 782 -7.15 4.28 -23.88
CA GLY A 782 -5.77 4.22 -23.43
C GLY A 782 -5.23 2.81 -23.25
N ALA A 783 -3.92 2.75 -23.10
CA ALA A 783 -3.22 1.53 -22.73
C ALA A 783 -2.05 1.83 -21.79
N ASN A 784 -1.95 1.04 -20.73
CA ASN A 784 -0.81 1.03 -19.83
C ASN A 784 0.09 -0.13 -20.21
N ASN A 785 1.41 0.06 -20.11
CA ASN A 785 2.40 -0.93 -20.53
C ASN A 785 2.14 -1.43 -21.97
N VAL A 786 2.08 -0.50 -22.91
CA VAL A 786 1.72 -0.76 -24.33
C VAL A 786 2.60 -1.84 -24.99
N PHE A 787 3.80 -2.05 -24.48
CA PHE A 787 4.74 -3.06 -24.98
C PHE A 787 4.56 -4.44 -24.32
N ASN A 788 3.56 -4.62 -23.46
CA ASN A 788 3.27 -5.87 -22.75
C ASN A 788 4.50 -6.42 -22.00
N LYS A 789 5.29 -5.54 -21.38
CA LYS A 789 6.50 -5.93 -20.66
C LYS A 789 6.15 -6.71 -19.41
N ARG A 790 6.75 -7.91 -19.27
CA ARG A 790 6.63 -8.77 -18.08
C ARG A 790 7.99 -9.13 -17.51
N PRO A 791 8.05 -9.46 -16.22
CA PRO A 791 9.29 -9.97 -15.62
C PRO A 791 9.62 -11.38 -16.15
N PRO A 792 10.88 -11.80 -16.01
CA PRO A 792 11.28 -13.18 -16.25
C PRO A 792 10.56 -14.14 -15.29
N THR A 793 10.46 -15.41 -15.69
CA THR A 793 10.05 -16.50 -14.78
C THR A 793 11.19 -16.88 -13.84
N VAL A 794 10.82 -17.45 -12.68
CA VAL A 794 11.77 -18.02 -11.72
C VAL A 794 12.54 -19.17 -12.39
N PRO A 795 13.88 -19.16 -12.40
CA PRO A 795 14.66 -20.22 -13.03
C PRO A 795 14.63 -21.52 -12.22
N LEU A 796 15.09 -22.58 -12.85
CA LEU A 796 15.32 -23.85 -12.18
C LEU A 796 16.51 -23.74 -11.21
N VAL A 797 16.51 -24.58 -10.18
CA VAL A 797 17.67 -24.79 -9.32
C VAL A 797 18.82 -25.37 -10.16
N PRO A 798 20.02 -24.77 -10.14
CA PRO A 798 21.17 -25.23 -10.91
C PRO A 798 21.45 -26.73 -10.70
N GLY A 799 21.62 -27.46 -11.79
CA GLY A 799 21.89 -28.90 -11.77
C GLY A 799 20.63 -29.77 -11.59
N THR A 800 19.43 -29.18 -11.58
CA THR A 800 18.15 -29.92 -11.55
C THR A 800 17.37 -29.69 -12.84
N THR A 801 16.41 -30.59 -13.10
CA THR A 801 15.56 -30.54 -14.30
C THR A 801 14.13 -30.09 -14.02
N ASN A 802 13.71 -30.07 -12.75
CA ASN A 802 12.31 -29.87 -12.38
C ASN A 802 12.10 -29.08 -11.07
N LEU A 803 13.16 -28.61 -10.41
CA LEU A 803 13.04 -27.78 -9.21
C LEU A 803 13.20 -26.31 -9.55
N THR A 804 12.28 -25.45 -9.08
CA THR A 804 12.37 -24.00 -9.23
C THR A 804 12.97 -23.34 -7.99
N LEU A 805 13.44 -22.11 -8.10
CA LEU A 805 14.01 -21.34 -6.99
C LEU A 805 12.93 -20.72 -6.06
N VAL A 806 11.69 -21.16 -6.13
CA VAL A 806 10.59 -20.66 -5.28
C VAL A 806 10.59 -21.39 -3.94
N ASN A 807 10.86 -20.68 -2.85
CA ASN A 807 10.83 -21.25 -1.50
C ASN A 807 9.39 -21.68 -1.12
N GLY A 808 9.26 -22.85 -0.49
CA GLY A 808 7.98 -23.44 -0.04
C GLY A 808 7.05 -23.89 -1.18
N GLY A 809 7.27 -23.40 -2.39
CA GLY A 809 6.56 -23.76 -3.61
C GLY A 809 7.53 -24.03 -4.75
N ASN A 810 8.76 -24.44 -4.44
CA ASN A 810 9.87 -24.67 -5.37
C ASN A 810 9.63 -25.76 -6.42
N VAL A 811 8.45 -26.25 -6.54
CA VAL A 811 7.95 -27.17 -7.55
C VAL A 811 7.03 -26.50 -8.56
N LEU A 812 6.67 -25.23 -8.33
CA LEU A 812 5.71 -24.50 -9.14
C LEU A 812 6.42 -23.39 -9.94
N ASP A 813 6.08 -23.25 -11.21
CA ASP A 813 6.56 -22.12 -11.99
C ASP A 813 5.85 -20.84 -11.58
N ALA A 814 6.60 -19.75 -11.54
CA ALA A 814 6.12 -18.44 -11.17
C ALA A 814 6.89 -17.35 -11.90
N PRO A 815 6.33 -16.15 -12.13
CA PRO A 815 7.12 -14.97 -12.48
C PRO A 815 7.96 -14.51 -11.30
N LEU A 816 9.01 -13.71 -11.55
CA LEU A 816 9.73 -13.02 -10.49
C LEU A 816 8.83 -11.93 -9.91
N THR A 817 8.20 -12.20 -8.76
CA THR A 817 7.16 -11.37 -8.15
C THR A 817 7.66 -10.05 -7.57
N PHE A 818 8.98 -9.89 -7.37
CA PHE A 818 9.56 -8.59 -6.96
C PHE A 818 9.73 -7.59 -8.12
N SER A 819 9.01 -7.79 -9.24
CA SER A 819 8.99 -6.89 -10.39
C SER A 819 8.45 -5.51 -10.00
N PRO A 820 9.17 -4.41 -10.25
CA PRO A 820 8.71 -3.07 -9.89
C PRO A 820 7.59 -2.53 -10.80
N TYR A 821 7.30 -3.22 -11.91
CA TYR A 821 6.26 -2.87 -12.88
C TYR A 821 5.12 -3.90 -12.96
N GLY A 822 5.00 -4.75 -11.93
CA GLY A 822 3.98 -5.80 -11.88
C GLY A 822 4.30 -7.02 -12.74
N ILE A 823 3.34 -7.93 -12.84
CA ILE A 823 3.49 -9.23 -13.52
C ILE A 823 2.47 -9.45 -14.65
N ASN A 824 1.39 -8.65 -14.70
CA ASN A 824 0.26 -8.86 -15.60
C ASN A 824 0.53 -8.44 -17.06
N GLY A 825 1.53 -7.58 -17.30
CA GLY A 825 1.80 -7.04 -18.63
C GLY A 825 0.93 -5.85 -18.98
N GLY A 826 0.55 -5.71 -20.24
CA GLY A 826 -0.22 -4.58 -20.77
C GLY A 826 -1.70 -4.61 -20.38
N TYR A 827 -2.30 -3.42 -20.26
CA TYR A 827 -3.70 -3.20 -19.94
C TYR A 827 -4.26 -2.13 -20.87
N TYR A 828 -5.39 -2.36 -21.52
CA TYR A 828 -6.10 -1.38 -22.34
C TYR A 828 -7.48 -1.08 -21.77
N TYR A 829 -7.98 0.12 -22.02
CA TYR A 829 -9.26 0.58 -21.49
C TYR A 829 -9.92 1.62 -22.39
N ALA A 830 -11.23 1.78 -22.19
CA ALA A 830 -12.01 2.90 -22.70
C ALA A 830 -12.81 3.50 -21.54
N ARG A 831 -12.96 4.83 -21.54
CA ARG A 831 -13.67 5.56 -20.49
C ARG A 831 -14.52 6.65 -21.13
N ILE A 832 -15.75 6.77 -20.66
CA ILE A 832 -16.66 7.89 -20.97
C ILE A 832 -16.75 8.74 -19.71
N ASN A 833 -16.46 10.02 -19.82
CA ASN A 833 -16.62 10.98 -18.75
C ASN A 833 -17.79 11.90 -19.06
N VAL A 834 -18.50 12.33 -18.02
CA VAL A 834 -19.60 13.27 -18.09
C VAL A 834 -19.46 14.31 -16.98
N SER A 835 -19.74 15.58 -17.28
CA SER A 835 -19.86 16.66 -16.30
C SER A 835 -21.18 17.40 -16.51
N PHE A 836 -21.74 18.05 -15.50
CA PHE A 836 -23.02 18.77 -15.59
C PHE A 836 -23.20 19.79 -14.47
#